data_15d5edad9c8b5667435a4700da21eb69
#
_entry.id   15d5edad9c8b5667435a4700da21eb69
#
_cell.length_a   1.000
_cell.length_b   1.000
_cell.length_c   1.000
_cell.angle_alpha   90.00
_cell.angle_beta   90.00
_cell.angle_gamma   90.00
#
_symmetry.space_group_name_H-M   'P 1'
#
loop_
_entity.id
_entity.type
_entity.pdbx_description
1 polymer ?
#
loop_
_entity_poly.entity_id
_entity_poly.type
_entity_poly.pdbx_seq_one_letter_code
_entity_poly.pdbx_strand_id
1 'polypeptide(L)'
;MKKLFSYILIFALGMATAAGAIFSPRAFAYAADEETSAQATTEIFLPTTYLQYYKLEKPYAICREEIDGKEFVAISHKGAIVLYSDGKFKEIKVEDLNAAQGVPSLQLYEQKYLLFSAGSKLWTIDTETNIATETEIAGNDFSICGNELAIATSSNISFYTLSTSSGGLGYAKETDKTISMNGVLSVLKSKNGKTYFFNTNTNTIHSVADGETDVNKIETLKKVEGVRSLAESGDESDENIYYSCVDGIFAVNTSTKTDTTIKLNETGDAADKDLGKFWQPQGICLTGKGIWVVDSEINAVQEINLTPDEKGNYNFTDFAITTNSRAINRLSVNAADVAYGNGTVYALDENRIVVIENADGDKDSRTYHLIDLPVNAGKFAVGGGYLAYQRSEKQITYGKIAAQKETEENKDTYDPNKYILDDEKTFELKVEGSDKILDVCYGDKAFYVLSTVLSGGKNHPYVVKIDCVSGNETPMCDMTVEGISKKIAVDPFDKIYVYAVNGDENVVYSFGNDGKASDVYSSTESLSDGNVVKMQTDFDGKLYFLSDNGKIVRLDGEITNGVTSYKKALSVTVEKSENLAGVGNPVSFCACAESRKAYFIFGGLILRLDESGETAADITTVNTVPVPENFSFAYSDQTTYGKTTESAKLFKINPKVLDGKYFEFIKDGYLSETENADYAFVKINEKYSLAINSSVAAIIRNSDVATASSYEGEELSLYSVVGFDAYALPVLSSAYKTSLSFESGENLKIVGKLDFNEKTYYLIDKGGEKGYIDSSFTTDKIAVKPGKSVDKSAYVYDKRGVTVYDENHAATGKTIKGKNQVRVISSANGYSKVRFSDGSVGFVKNDVIIYDSASDFVKCIVAILCASSFLVLALFFERKYLFGRD
;
A
#
# COMPACT_ATOMS: atom_id res chain seq x y z
N MET A 1 -0.16 -25.57 0.55
CA MET A 1 -1.25 -26.41 1.07
C MET A 1 -1.77 -25.97 2.44
N LYS A 2 -0.96 -25.69 3.49
CA LYS A 2 -1.51 -25.17 4.77
C LYS A 2 -2.17 -23.78 4.61
N LYS A 3 -1.64 -22.87 3.79
CA LYS A 3 -2.26 -21.57 3.52
C LYS A 3 -3.56 -21.68 2.70
N LEU A 4 -3.64 -22.58 1.75
CA LEU A 4 -4.86 -22.83 0.97
C LEU A 4 -5.97 -23.44 1.86
N PHE A 5 -5.62 -24.30 2.81
CA PHE A 5 -6.57 -24.84 3.79
C PHE A 5 -7.04 -23.81 4.82
N SER A 6 -6.17 -22.86 5.23
CA SER A 6 -6.57 -21.75 6.08
C SER A 6 -7.55 -20.80 5.39
N TYR A 7 -7.35 -20.51 4.10
CA TYR A 7 -8.27 -19.66 3.34
C TYR A 7 -9.65 -20.30 3.14
N ILE A 8 -9.71 -21.60 2.92
CA ILE A 8 -10.97 -22.34 2.81
C ILE A 8 -11.69 -22.44 4.18
N LEU A 9 -10.94 -22.57 5.27
CA LEU A 9 -11.50 -22.63 6.62
C LEU A 9 -11.99 -21.24 7.10
N ILE A 10 -11.31 -20.17 6.76
CA ILE A 10 -11.73 -18.79 7.08
C ILE A 10 -12.99 -18.41 6.28
N PHE A 11 -13.10 -18.84 5.03
CA PHE A 11 -14.30 -18.65 4.21
C PHE A 11 -15.51 -19.42 4.78
N ALA A 12 -15.30 -20.63 5.31
CA ALA A 12 -16.34 -21.44 5.94
C ALA A 12 -16.72 -20.90 7.35
N LEU A 13 -15.77 -20.37 8.13
CA LEU A 13 -16.07 -19.76 9.43
C LEU A 13 -16.74 -18.38 9.30
N GLY A 14 -16.38 -17.59 8.30
CA GLY A 14 -17.02 -16.29 8.04
C GLY A 14 -18.50 -16.41 7.72
N MET A 15 -18.91 -17.50 7.08
CA MET A 15 -20.32 -17.75 6.78
C MET A 15 -21.12 -18.35 7.95
N ALA A 16 -20.46 -19.06 8.88
CA ALA A 16 -21.14 -19.65 10.03
C ALA A 16 -21.41 -18.65 11.18
N THR A 17 -20.66 -17.56 11.24
CA THR A 17 -20.85 -16.49 12.26
C THR A 17 -21.88 -15.43 11.86
N ALA A 18 -22.24 -15.33 10.59
CA ALA A 18 -23.25 -14.37 10.11
C ALA A 18 -24.70 -14.75 10.47
N ALA A 19 -24.95 -15.96 10.92
CA ALA A 19 -26.28 -16.45 11.27
C ALA A 19 -26.77 -16.06 12.68
N GLY A 20 -26.00 -15.31 13.49
CA GLY A 20 -26.29 -15.06 14.90
C GLY A 20 -26.38 -13.62 15.38
N ALA A 21 -26.20 -12.62 14.53
CA ALA A 21 -26.24 -11.22 14.96
C ALA A 21 -27.52 -10.54 14.46
N ILE A 22 -28.45 -10.29 15.36
CA ILE A 22 -29.60 -9.42 15.16
C ILE A 22 -29.08 -7.97 15.12
N PHE A 23 -28.96 -7.39 13.92
CA PHE A 23 -28.75 -5.96 13.74
C PHE A 23 -30.07 -5.30 13.33
N SER A 24 -30.47 -4.27 14.06
CA SER A 24 -31.59 -3.43 13.72
C SER A 24 -31.33 -2.73 12.37
N PRO A 25 -32.33 -2.69 11.48
CA PRO A 25 -32.19 -2.03 10.20
C PRO A 25 -32.15 -0.52 10.38
N ARG A 26 -31.01 0.11 10.12
CA ARG A 26 -31.01 1.52 9.70
C ARG A 26 -31.24 1.54 8.20
N ALA A 27 -32.45 1.85 7.82
CA ALA A 27 -32.80 2.20 6.45
C ALA A 27 -31.89 3.37 6.02
N PHE A 28 -31.03 3.15 5.02
CA PHE A 28 -30.43 4.23 4.27
C PHE A 28 -31.54 4.87 3.43
N ALA A 29 -32.20 5.86 4.00
CA ALA A 29 -32.92 6.82 3.21
C ALA A 29 -31.86 7.60 2.42
N TYR A 30 -31.84 7.42 1.10
CA TYR A 30 -31.15 8.34 0.21
C TYR A 30 -31.86 9.69 0.36
N ALA A 31 -31.33 10.53 1.24
CA ALA A 31 -31.72 11.93 1.29
C ALA A 31 -31.12 12.59 0.05
N ALA A 32 -31.97 12.97 -0.87
CA ALA A 32 -31.63 13.92 -1.91
C ALA A 32 -31.25 15.25 -1.25
N ASP A 33 -30.13 15.83 -1.75
CA ASP A 33 -29.79 17.24 -1.60
C ASP A 33 -29.07 17.75 -0.32
N GLU A 34 -28.33 16.92 0.43
CA GLU A 34 -27.31 17.49 1.33
C GLU A 34 -25.91 17.04 0.90
N GLU A 35 -25.03 18.03 0.57
CA GLU A 35 -23.58 17.80 0.49
C GLU A 35 -23.11 17.31 1.84
N THR A 36 -22.90 16.02 2.00
CA THR A 36 -22.22 15.49 3.19
C THR A 36 -20.75 15.87 3.12
N SER A 37 -20.37 16.90 3.86
CA SER A 37 -18.95 17.18 4.08
C SER A 37 -18.43 16.25 5.17
N ALA A 38 -17.50 15.38 4.81
CA ALA A 38 -16.81 14.52 5.75
C ALA A 38 -15.29 14.77 5.66
N GLN A 39 -14.58 14.46 6.73
CA GLN A 39 -13.13 14.56 6.79
C GLN A 39 -12.54 13.14 6.87
N ALA A 40 -11.42 12.94 6.18
CA ALA A 40 -10.65 11.70 6.24
C ALA A 40 -9.17 12.02 6.45
N THR A 41 -8.55 11.38 7.42
CA THR A 41 -7.12 11.56 7.74
C THR A 41 -6.25 10.53 7.05
N THR A 42 -5.03 10.91 6.72
CA THR A 42 -4.05 10.06 6.04
C THR A 42 -2.84 9.79 6.92
N GLU A 43 -2.25 8.60 6.77
CA GLU A 43 -0.98 8.20 7.36
C GLU A 43 0.08 8.01 6.28
N ILE A 44 1.36 8.04 6.69
CA ILE A 44 2.48 7.85 5.77
C ILE A 44 2.56 6.38 5.36
N PHE A 45 2.56 6.14 4.05
CA PHE A 45 2.83 4.83 3.45
C PHE A 45 4.29 4.75 3.00
N LEU A 46 5.18 4.42 3.93
CA LEU A 46 6.61 4.31 3.66
C LEU A 46 7.20 3.00 4.18
N PRO A 47 8.34 2.58 3.58
CA PRO A 47 9.01 1.35 3.97
C PRO A 47 9.65 1.37 5.36
N THR A 48 9.91 2.54 5.97
CA THR A 48 10.59 2.60 7.27
C THR A 48 9.69 3.10 8.41
N THR A 49 9.87 2.55 9.62
CA THR A 49 9.12 2.89 10.84
C THR A 49 9.63 4.14 11.57
N TYR A 50 10.81 4.62 11.22
CA TYR A 50 11.54 5.61 12.02
C TYR A 50 11.63 6.99 11.37
N LEU A 51 11.13 7.13 10.15
CA LEU A 51 11.15 8.40 9.45
C LEU A 51 9.98 9.28 9.91
N GLN A 52 10.29 10.42 10.50
CA GLN A 52 9.32 11.41 10.93
C GLN A 52 9.25 12.56 9.92
N TYR A 53 8.05 12.94 9.51
CA TYR A 53 7.85 13.95 8.48
C TYR A 53 7.40 15.27 9.07
N TYR A 54 8.27 16.26 8.96
CA TYR A 54 7.97 17.66 9.27
C TYR A 54 8.74 18.58 8.32
N LYS A 55 8.11 19.64 7.85
CA LYS A 55 8.74 20.60 6.95
C LYS A 55 9.70 21.50 7.73
N LEU A 56 10.93 21.06 7.87
CA LEU A 56 12.01 21.89 8.38
C LEU A 56 12.50 22.85 7.29
N GLU A 57 12.77 24.10 7.67
CA GLU A 57 13.41 25.08 6.81
C GLU A 57 14.67 25.62 7.51
N LYS A 58 15.85 25.29 6.98
CA LYS A 58 17.14 25.69 7.55
C LYS A 58 17.23 25.49 9.06
N PRO A 59 17.08 24.25 9.53
CA PRO A 59 17.20 23.97 10.96
C PRO A 59 18.64 24.22 11.47
N TYR A 60 18.73 24.63 12.75
CA TYR A 60 20.02 25.07 13.33
C TYR A 60 20.42 24.32 14.59
N ALA A 61 19.58 24.30 15.60
CA ALA A 61 19.85 23.71 16.90
C ALA A 61 18.85 22.61 17.21
N ILE A 62 19.25 21.70 18.07
CA ILE A 62 18.44 20.58 18.51
C ILE A 62 18.68 20.30 19.99
N CYS A 63 17.60 19.99 20.70
CA CYS A 63 17.62 19.43 22.04
C CYS A 63 16.76 18.16 22.04
N ARG A 64 17.26 17.08 22.62
CA ARG A 64 16.52 15.84 22.83
C ARG A 64 16.65 15.41 24.29
N GLU A 65 15.53 15.13 24.90
CA GLU A 65 15.43 14.66 26.28
C GLU A 65 14.33 13.61 26.41
N GLU A 66 14.27 12.96 27.54
CA GLU A 66 13.17 12.06 27.91
C GLU A 66 12.39 12.69 29.07
N ILE A 67 11.09 12.93 28.85
CA ILE A 67 10.18 13.49 29.86
C ILE A 67 9.14 12.42 30.16
N ASP A 68 9.07 11.97 31.43
CA ASP A 68 8.12 10.96 31.88
C ASP A 68 8.11 9.68 31.02
N GLY A 69 9.30 9.24 30.59
CA GLY A 69 9.44 8.04 29.74
C GLY A 69 9.06 8.24 28.28
N LYS A 70 8.84 9.50 27.87
CA LYS A 70 8.51 9.89 26.50
C LYS A 70 9.61 10.73 25.88
N GLU A 71 9.85 10.49 24.62
CA GLU A 71 10.79 11.27 23.85
C GLU A 71 10.30 12.72 23.64
N PHE A 72 11.13 13.68 23.99
CA PHE A 72 10.93 15.09 23.71
C PHE A 72 12.06 15.62 22.85
N VAL A 73 11.73 16.22 21.72
CA VAL A 73 12.70 16.85 20.83
C VAL A 73 12.27 18.28 20.52
N ALA A 74 13.21 19.22 20.64
CA ALA A 74 13.04 20.59 20.18
C ALA A 74 14.02 20.90 19.08
N ILE A 75 13.55 21.49 17.98
CA ILE A 75 14.37 21.87 16.83
C ILE A 75 14.12 23.32 16.52
N SER A 76 15.16 24.14 16.47
CA SER A 76 15.02 25.51 15.94
C SER A 76 15.15 25.48 14.42
N HIS A 77 14.24 26.16 13.75
CA HIS A 77 14.29 26.37 12.31
C HIS A 77 13.82 27.79 11.97
N LYS A 78 13.78 28.15 10.69
CA LYS A 78 13.49 29.51 10.26
C LYS A 78 12.19 30.08 10.87
N GLY A 79 12.34 31.05 11.78
CA GLY A 79 11.21 31.77 12.38
C GLY A 79 10.43 31.02 13.46
N ALA A 80 10.85 29.80 13.86
CA ALA A 80 10.10 28.99 14.81
C ALA A 80 10.96 27.98 15.57
N ILE A 81 10.40 27.44 16.66
CA ILE A 81 10.87 26.23 17.33
C ILE A 81 9.81 25.17 17.16
N VAL A 82 10.22 23.99 16.71
CA VAL A 82 9.36 22.81 16.55
C VAL A 82 9.59 21.89 17.71
N LEU A 83 8.52 21.56 18.44
CA LEU A 83 8.51 20.56 19.48
C LEU A 83 7.95 19.26 18.91
N TYR A 84 8.61 18.15 19.19
CA TYR A 84 8.14 16.79 18.86
C TYR A 84 8.01 15.96 20.13
N SER A 85 6.85 15.36 20.34
CA SER A 85 6.60 14.42 21.42
C SER A 85 5.44 13.49 21.05
N ASP A 86 5.52 12.20 21.40
CA ASP A 86 4.47 11.20 21.10
C ASP A 86 4.04 11.14 19.63
N GLY A 87 4.98 11.28 18.70
CA GLY A 87 4.67 11.24 17.26
C GLY A 87 4.02 12.52 16.70
N LYS A 88 3.88 13.58 17.51
CA LYS A 88 3.25 14.84 17.12
C LYS A 88 4.24 15.98 17.10
N PHE A 89 4.07 16.84 16.12
CA PHE A 89 4.83 18.08 16.01
C PHE A 89 3.97 19.28 16.40
N LYS A 90 4.59 20.23 17.09
CA LYS A 90 3.99 21.51 17.44
C LYS A 90 4.98 22.64 17.11
N GLU A 91 4.55 23.63 16.36
CA GLU A 91 5.35 24.79 16.01
C GLU A 91 5.05 25.99 16.93
N ILE A 92 6.10 26.60 17.43
CA ILE A 92 6.03 27.83 18.22
C ILE A 92 6.77 28.92 17.45
N LYS A 93 6.05 29.92 16.95
CA LYS A 93 6.63 31.05 16.23
C LYS A 93 7.33 31.98 17.18
N VAL A 94 8.53 32.43 16.81
CA VAL A 94 9.36 33.36 17.57
C VAL A 94 9.84 34.48 16.62
N GLU A 95 9.37 35.69 16.82
CA GLU A 95 9.62 36.82 15.91
C GLU A 95 11.10 37.14 15.70
N ASP A 96 11.92 36.99 16.74
CA ASP A 96 13.36 37.24 16.69
C ASP A 96 14.22 36.09 16.20
N LEU A 97 13.62 34.95 15.90
CA LEU A 97 14.34 33.78 15.36
C LEU A 97 14.61 33.96 13.87
N ASN A 98 15.83 34.37 13.53
CA ASN A 98 16.21 34.66 12.15
C ASN A 98 17.34 33.74 11.68
N ALA A 99 17.13 33.11 10.57
CA ALA A 99 18.05 32.18 9.92
C ALA A 99 19.43 32.77 9.57
N ALA A 100 19.53 34.09 9.48
CA ALA A 100 20.77 34.77 9.07
C ALA A 100 21.68 35.14 10.24
N GLN A 101 21.26 35.02 11.50
CA GLN A 101 21.96 35.59 12.66
C GLN A 101 22.77 34.62 13.51
N GLY A 102 22.95 33.38 13.09
CA GLY A 102 23.75 32.40 13.82
C GLY A 102 22.98 31.19 14.30
N VAL A 103 23.67 30.32 15.00
CA VAL A 103 23.12 29.05 15.50
C VAL A 103 22.59 29.25 16.92
N PRO A 104 21.30 29.33 17.15
CA PRO A 104 20.75 29.35 18.50
C PRO A 104 20.90 27.99 19.14
N SER A 105 21.30 27.94 20.42
CA SER A 105 21.31 26.72 21.21
C SER A 105 19.93 26.44 21.79
N LEU A 106 19.64 25.19 21.99
CA LEU A 106 18.42 24.68 22.62
C LEU A 106 18.81 23.73 23.77
N GLN A 107 18.31 23.98 24.99
CA GLN A 107 18.46 23.07 26.12
C GLN A 107 17.24 23.12 27.02
N LEU A 108 16.86 21.97 27.54
CA LEU A 108 15.74 21.82 28.47
C LEU A 108 16.26 21.86 29.91
N TYR A 109 15.60 22.64 30.76
CA TYR A 109 15.87 22.72 32.20
C TYR A 109 14.66 22.20 32.99
N GLU A 110 14.92 21.31 33.96
CA GLU A 110 13.92 20.68 34.82
C GLU A 110 12.72 20.11 34.06
N GLN A 111 12.96 19.57 32.86
CA GLN A 111 11.94 18.97 31.99
C GLN A 111 10.75 19.90 31.63
N LYS A 112 10.85 21.16 31.98
CA LYS A 112 9.76 22.15 31.85
C LYS A 112 10.13 23.37 31.05
N TYR A 113 11.32 23.91 31.22
CA TYR A 113 11.71 25.17 30.57
C TYR A 113 12.71 24.91 29.46
N LEU A 114 12.30 25.15 28.21
CA LEU A 114 13.19 25.10 27.07
C LEU A 114 13.83 26.49 26.89
N LEU A 115 15.15 26.56 27.05
CA LEU A 115 15.92 27.76 26.82
C LEU A 115 16.48 27.80 25.40
N PHE A 116 16.58 28.98 24.78
CA PHE A 116 17.17 29.18 23.48
C PHE A 116 17.70 30.62 23.31
N SER A 117 18.60 30.82 22.37
CA SER A 117 19.13 32.14 22.04
C SER A 117 18.51 32.65 20.73
N ALA A 118 17.97 33.84 20.72
CA ALA A 118 17.46 34.53 19.53
C ALA A 118 17.64 36.03 19.66
N GLY A 119 18.02 36.73 18.56
CA GLY A 119 18.25 38.20 18.58
C GLY A 119 19.32 38.66 19.58
N SER A 120 20.34 37.82 19.84
CA SER A 120 21.38 38.06 20.86
C SER A 120 20.85 38.13 22.29
N LYS A 121 19.70 37.53 22.57
CA LYS A 121 19.09 37.40 23.89
C LYS A 121 18.75 35.98 24.20
N LEU A 122 18.64 35.66 25.49
CA LEU A 122 18.14 34.41 25.99
C LEU A 122 16.60 34.43 26.08
N TRP A 123 15.96 33.38 25.63
CA TRP A 123 14.53 33.16 25.66
C TRP A 123 14.20 31.88 26.41
N THR A 124 12.98 31.78 26.93
CA THR A 124 12.45 30.59 27.59
C THR A 124 11.08 30.26 27.05
N ILE A 125 10.86 28.99 26.77
CA ILE A 125 9.52 28.44 26.52
C ILE A 125 9.15 27.55 27.72
N ASP A 126 8.02 27.82 28.32
CA ASP A 126 7.38 26.88 29.25
C ASP A 126 6.68 25.78 28.41
N THR A 127 7.13 24.52 28.51
CA THR A 127 6.65 23.42 27.69
C THR A 127 5.22 22.99 28.00
N GLU A 128 4.68 23.35 29.17
CA GLU A 128 3.28 23.10 29.53
C GLU A 128 2.34 24.09 28.86
N THR A 129 2.70 25.38 28.86
CA THR A 129 1.88 26.46 28.28
C THR A 129 2.20 26.76 26.85
N ASN A 130 3.41 26.42 26.42
CA ASN A 130 4.00 26.71 25.11
C ASN A 130 4.12 28.22 24.82
N ILE A 131 4.31 29.02 25.85
CA ILE A 131 4.52 30.46 25.74
C ILE A 131 6.00 30.76 25.75
N ALA A 132 6.47 31.44 24.70
CA ALA A 132 7.83 31.97 24.63
C ALA A 132 7.92 33.30 25.36
N THR A 133 8.92 33.47 26.22
CA THR A 133 9.19 34.69 26.97
C THR A 133 10.63 35.13 26.77
N GLU A 134 10.84 36.39 26.35
CA GLU A 134 12.14 37.00 26.25
C GLU A 134 12.67 37.29 27.66
N THR A 135 13.96 37.06 27.88
CA THR A 135 14.68 37.51 29.11
C THR A 135 15.49 38.78 28.82
N GLU A 136 15.90 39.53 29.87
CA GLU A 136 16.81 40.68 29.73
C GLU A 136 18.28 40.26 29.57
N ILE A 137 18.59 38.96 29.51
CA ILE A 137 19.95 38.46 29.49
C ILE A 137 20.46 38.41 28.04
N ALA A 138 21.56 39.12 27.79
CA ALA A 138 22.23 39.08 26.50
C ALA A 138 23.07 37.83 26.35
N GLY A 139 22.89 37.09 25.20
CA GLY A 139 23.64 35.89 24.91
C GLY A 139 23.46 35.43 23.45
N ASN A 140 24.58 35.07 22.82
CA ASN A 140 24.58 34.46 21.48
C ASN A 140 24.52 32.96 21.53
N ASP A 141 25.07 32.37 22.61
CA ASP A 141 25.03 30.94 22.88
C ASP A 141 25.05 30.71 24.39
N PHE A 142 24.60 29.51 24.81
CA PHE A 142 24.55 29.15 26.22
C PHE A 142 24.68 27.66 26.43
N SER A 143 24.99 27.24 27.65
CA SER A 143 24.97 25.85 28.06
C SER A 143 24.58 25.72 29.52
N ILE A 144 23.76 24.68 29.83
CA ILE A 144 23.28 24.37 31.17
C ILE A 144 23.94 23.06 31.64
N CYS A 145 24.41 23.06 32.87
CA CYS A 145 24.84 21.83 33.57
C CYS A 145 24.31 21.86 35.01
N GLY A 146 23.39 20.99 35.33
CA GLY A 146 22.66 21.06 36.58
C GLY A 146 21.87 22.37 36.69
N ASN A 147 22.13 23.19 37.74
CA ASN A 147 21.56 24.51 37.87
C ASN A 147 22.50 25.65 37.43
N GLU A 148 23.63 25.33 36.88
CA GLU A 148 24.58 26.34 36.38
C GLU A 148 24.36 26.61 34.89
N LEU A 149 24.29 27.88 34.52
CA LEU A 149 24.10 28.36 33.17
C LEU A 149 25.30 29.18 32.76
N ALA A 150 26.06 28.78 31.73
CA ALA A 150 27.08 29.57 31.10
C ALA A 150 26.52 30.25 29.85
N ILE A 151 26.72 31.55 29.70
CA ILE A 151 26.25 32.34 28.56
C ILE A 151 27.41 33.02 27.88
N ALA A 152 27.54 32.76 26.57
CA ALA A 152 28.51 33.40 25.70
C ALA A 152 27.94 34.62 25.00
N THR A 153 28.72 35.71 25.02
CA THR A 153 28.55 36.83 24.11
C THR A 153 29.78 36.93 23.21
N SER A 154 29.80 37.82 22.25
CA SER A 154 30.97 38.04 21.41
C SER A 154 32.23 38.50 22.18
N SER A 155 32.09 38.94 23.43
CA SER A 155 33.15 39.53 24.25
C SER A 155 33.40 38.89 25.61
N ASN A 156 32.52 38.00 26.07
CA ASN A 156 32.69 37.36 27.38
C ASN A 156 31.85 36.09 27.50
N ILE A 157 32.17 35.29 28.53
CA ILE A 157 31.35 34.23 29.07
C ILE A 157 30.94 34.62 30.49
N SER A 158 29.63 34.70 30.76
CA SER A 158 29.06 35.00 32.07
C SER A 158 28.34 33.75 32.62
N PHE A 159 28.34 33.63 33.95
CA PHE A 159 27.73 32.49 34.64
C PHE A 159 26.51 32.94 35.47
N TYR A 160 25.51 32.07 35.53
CA TYR A 160 24.29 32.29 36.29
C TYR A 160 23.89 31.01 37.00
N THR A 161 23.20 31.17 38.11
CA THR A 161 22.51 30.07 38.81
C THR A 161 21.03 30.12 38.46
N LEU A 162 20.50 29.01 37.96
CA LEU A 162 19.07 28.79 37.66
C LEU A 162 18.31 28.36 38.91
N SER A 163 17.07 28.81 39.00
CA SER A 163 16.16 28.38 40.08
C SER A 163 14.70 28.44 39.61
N THR A 164 13.89 27.53 40.05
CA THR A 164 12.46 27.51 39.77
C THR A 164 11.64 27.97 40.94
N SER A 165 10.60 28.71 40.69
CA SER A 165 9.67 29.19 41.69
C SER A 165 8.25 29.24 41.13
N SER A 166 7.25 29.52 41.98
CA SER A 166 5.87 29.72 41.50
C SER A 166 5.72 30.89 40.52
N GLY A 167 6.70 31.73 40.40
CA GLY A 167 6.74 32.85 39.44
C GLY A 167 7.47 32.53 38.11
N GLY A 168 7.95 31.31 37.92
CA GLY A 168 8.67 30.87 36.75
C GLY A 168 10.16 30.62 36.98
N LEU A 169 10.96 30.65 35.90
CA LEU A 169 12.40 30.42 35.91
C LEU A 169 13.14 31.69 36.33
N GLY A 170 13.98 31.62 37.37
CA GLY A 170 14.82 32.67 37.86
C GLY A 170 16.28 32.52 37.47
N TYR A 171 16.99 33.68 37.32
CA TYR A 171 18.37 33.76 36.91
C TYR A 171 19.16 34.62 37.88
N ALA A 172 20.12 34.04 38.60
CA ALA A 172 21.00 34.81 39.50
C ALA A 172 22.41 34.90 38.88
N LYS A 173 22.88 36.09 38.49
CA LYS A 173 24.19 36.31 37.90
C LYS A 173 25.31 36.08 38.93
N GLU A 174 26.29 35.30 38.60
CA GLU A 174 27.52 35.13 39.35
C GLU A 174 28.52 36.24 39.00
N THR A 175 28.52 37.32 39.80
CA THR A 175 29.24 38.57 39.44
C THR A 175 30.74 38.42 39.36
N ASP A 176 31.32 37.46 40.09
CA ASP A 176 32.74 37.23 40.19
C ASP A 176 33.31 36.18 39.23
N LYS A 177 32.44 35.58 38.39
CA LYS A 177 32.77 34.48 37.48
C LYS A 177 32.60 34.87 35.99
N THR A 178 33.11 36.00 35.57
CA THR A 178 33.05 36.41 34.14
C THR A 178 34.40 36.20 33.49
N ILE A 179 34.46 35.51 32.34
CA ILE A 179 35.65 35.34 31.50
C ILE A 179 35.58 36.35 30.37
N SER A 180 36.48 37.32 30.36
CA SER A 180 36.53 38.35 29.30
C SER A 180 37.39 37.89 28.15
N MET A 181 36.79 37.52 27.02
CA MET A 181 37.46 37.07 25.81
C MET A 181 36.64 37.41 24.56
N ASN A 182 37.24 38.10 23.62
CA ASN A 182 36.59 38.42 22.35
C ASN A 182 36.57 37.23 21.39
N GLY A 183 35.51 37.10 20.60
CA GLY A 183 35.37 36.10 19.56
C GLY A 183 34.76 34.76 20.03
N VAL A 184 34.19 34.70 21.22
CA VAL A 184 33.45 33.51 21.68
C VAL A 184 32.17 33.37 20.88
N LEU A 185 31.97 32.17 20.28
CA LEU A 185 30.78 31.87 19.48
C LEU A 185 29.93 30.77 20.12
N SER A 186 30.54 29.69 20.60
CA SER A 186 29.85 28.57 21.19
C SER A 186 30.40 28.21 22.56
N VAL A 187 29.58 27.78 23.49
CA VAL A 187 29.96 27.43 24.87
C VAL A 187 29.29 26.11 25.29
N LEU A 188 30.05 25.32 26.05
CA LEU A 188 29.55 24.08 26.68
C LEU A 188 30.02 24.05 28.15
N LYS A 189 29.08 24.04 29.07
CA LYS A 189 29.33 23.79 30.48
C LYS A 189 29.29 22.30 30.72
N SER A 190 30.40 21.71 31.08
CA SER A 190 30.55 20.25 31.18
C SER A 190 30.36 19.74 32.60
N LYS A 191 29.91 18.51 32.75
CA LYS A 191 29.79 17.78 34.01
C LYS A 191 31.13 17.52 34.69
N ASN A 192 32.24 17.58 33.94
CA ASN A 192 33.60 17.38 34.49
C ASN A 192 34.17 18.62 35.23
N GLY A 193 33.37 19.65 35.49
CA GLY A 193 33.80 20.88 36.15
C GLY A 193 34.62 21.79 35.29
N LYS A 194 34.51 21.69 33.96
CA LYS A 194 35.13 22.61 33.01
C LYS A 194 34.06 23.28 32.15
N THR A 195 34.42 24.45 31.60
CA THR A 195 33.69 25.11 30.55
C THR A 195 34.51 25.06 29.25
N TYR A 196 33.94 24.49 28.22
CA TYR A 196 34.51 24.46 26.87
C TYR A 196 33.88 25.54 26.02
N PHE A 197 34.67 26.18 25.12
CA PHE A 197 34.15 27.21 24.24
C PHE A 197 34.96 27.32 22.95
N PHE A 198 34.29 27.69 21.87
CA PHE A 198 34.95 27.98 20.61
C PHE A 198 35.18 29.47 20.44
N ASN A 199 36.43 29.81 20.06
CA ASN A 199 36.86 31.16 19.76
C ASN A 199 37.16 31.34 18.27
N THR A 200 36.36 32.17 17.59
CA THR A 200 36.43 32.38 16.14
C THR A 200 37.70 33.16 15.73
N ASN A 201 38.26 34.01 16.62
CA ASN A 201 39.46 34.79 16.33
C ASN A 201 40.71 33.90 16.25
N THR A 202 40.72 32.80 16.98
CA THR A 202 41.85 31.87 17.03
C THR A 202 41.56 30.55 16.31
N ASN A 203 40.32 30.31 15.90
CA ASN A 203 39.82 29.06 15.38
C ASN A 203 40.15 27.89 16.32
N THR A 204 39.83 28.03 17.59
CA THR A 204 40.28 27.12 18.64
C THR A 204 39.14 26.80 19.61
N ILE A 205 39.02 25.53 19.96
CA ILE A 205 38.25 25.06 21.12
C ILE A 205 39.16 25.17 22.33
N HIS A 206 38.71 25.90 23.33
CA HIS A 206 39.38 26.08 24.58
C HIS A 206 38.66 25.41 25.73
N SER A 207 39.37 25.17 26.83
CA SER A 207 38.78 24.73 28.09
C SER A 207 39.28 25.61 29.24
N VAL A 208 38.45 25.82 30.24
CA VAL A 208 38.75 26.52 31.48
C VAL A 208 38.12 25.78 32.65
N ALA A 209 38.84 25.69 33.77
CA ALA A 209 38.33 25.10 34.99
C ALA A 209 37.20 25.94 35.59
N ASP A 210 36.26 25.31 36.26
CA ASP A 210 35.14 26.01 36.92
C ASP A 210 35.64 27.01 37.98
N GLY A 211 35.03 28.19 37.97
CA GLY A 211 35.42 29.31 38.83
C GLY A 211 36.70 30.00 38.45
N GLU A 212 37.46 29.55 37.47
CA GLU A 212 38.64 30.23 36.97
C GLU A 212 38.24 31.36 35.97
N THR A 213 38.78 32.58 36.18
CA THR A 213 38.53 33.77 35.32
C THR A 213 39.77 34.34 34.67
N ASP A 214 40.95 33.82 35.08
CA ASP A 214 42.22 34.24 34.48
C ASP A 214 42.38 33.68 33.07
N VAL A 215 42.35 34.56 32.06
CA VAL A 215 42.52 34.17 30.64
C VAL A 215 43.84 33.48 30.35
N ASN A 216 44.86 33.65 31.19
CA ASN A 216 46.17 32.99 31.03
C ASN A 216 46.13 31.49 31.44
N LYS A 217 45.06 31.06 32.14
CA LYS A 217 44.84 29.67 32.53
C LYS A 217 43.90 28.94 31.62
N ILE A 218 43.47 29.58 30.55
CA ILE A 218 42.64 28.95 29.50
C ILE A 218 43.52 27.96 28.68
N GLU A 219 43.15 26.73 28.65
CA GLU A 219 43.84 25.70 27.91
C GLU A 219 43.34 25.61 26.48
N THR A 220 44.21 25.38 25.53
CA THR A 220 43.89 25.01 24.16
C THR A 220 43.58 23.51 24.11
N LEU A 221 42.34 23.16 23.72
CA LEU A 221 41.97 21.79 23.50
C LEU A 221 42.25 21.38 22.04
N LYS A 222 41.76 22.14 21.07
CA LYS A 222 41.87 21.80 19.66
C LYS A 222 41.79 23.03 18.76
N LYS A 223 42.65 23.11 17.76
CA LYS A 223 42.53 24.08 16.68
C LYS A 223 41.67 23.50 15.56
N VAL A 224 40.56 24.15 15.23
CA VAL A 224 39.58 23.68 14.23
C VAL A 224 38.82 24.90 13.65
N GLU A 225 38.50 24.85 12.38
CA GLU A 225 37.83 25.94 11.68
C GLU A 225 36.29 25.77 11.73
N GLY A 226 35.58 26.86 11.98
CA GLY A 226 34.14 26.97 11.80
C GLY A 226 33.31 26.01 12.65
N VAL A 227 33.63 25.85 13.93
CA VAL A 227 32.78 25.10 14.88
C VAL A 227 31.41 25.75 14.99
N ARG A 228 30.38 24.95 14.93
CA ARG A 228 28.98 25.39 14.96
C ARG A 228 28.26 25.01 16.24
N SER A 229 28.58 23.84 16.80
CA SER A 229 27.99 23.34 18.05
C SER A 229 28.98 22.48 18.81
N LEU A 230 28.90 22.52 20.15
CA LEU A 230 29.62 21.67 21.08
C LEU A 230 28.61 20.85 21.91
N ALA A 231 28.91 19.59 22.16
CA ALA A 231 28.09 18.72 23.01
C ALA A 231 28.95 17.70 23.76
N GLU A 232 28.44 17.20 24.90
CA GLU A 232 29.06 16.09 25.64
C GLU A 232 28.06 14.93 25.83
N SER A 233 28.60 13.75 26.05
CA SER A 233 27.80 12.56 26.38
C SER A 233 27.20 12.67 27.78
N GLY A 234 26.02 12.06 27.95
CA GLY A 234 25.45 11.80 29.27
C GLY A 234 26.22 10.75 30.09
N ASP A 235 27.10 9.96 29.45
CA ASP A 235 27.93 8.94 30.09
C ASP A 235 29.16 9.59 30.74
N GLU A 236 29.27 9.47 32.05
CA GLU A 236 30.41 10.03 32.82
C GLU A 236 31.76 9.39 32.47
N SER A 237 31.77 8.23 31.85
CA SER A 237 32.99 7.55 31.39
C SER A 237 33.50 8.05 30.03
N ASP A 238 32.69 8.79 29.30
CA ASP A 238 33.05 9.35 27.99
C ASP A 238 33.81 10.69 28.18
N GLU A 239 35.09 10.69 27.95
CA GLU A 239 35.97 11.86 28.05
C GLU A 239 35.98 12.74 26.80
N ASN A 240 35.06 12.53 25.86
CA ASN A 240 35.05 13.25 24.59
C ASN A 240 34.13 14.46 24.61
N ILE A 241 34.57 15.54 23.97
CA ILE A 241 33.72 16.65 23.53
C ILE A 241 33.45 16.46 22.05
N TYR A 242 32.21 16.39 21.69
CA TYR A 242 31.75 16.27 20.32
C TYR A 242 31.48 17.64 19.74
N TYR A 243 31.78 17.82 18.45
CA TYR A 243 31.54 19.10 17.79
C TYR A 243 31.17 18.92 16.31
N SER A 244 30.32 19.80 15.84
CA SER A 244 30.05 20.01 14.42
C SER A 244 30.89 21.16 13.89
N CYS A 245 31.40 21.08 12.68
CA CYS A 245 32.15 22.11 12.02
C CYS A 245 31.93 22.09 10.50
N VAL A 246 32.66 22.94 9.77
CA VAL A 246 32.54 22.99 8.30
C VAL A 246 32.91 21.66 7.61
N ASP A 247 33.75 20.85 8.20
CA ASP A 247 34.28 19.62 7.63
C ASP A 247 33.46 18.38 8.03
N GLY A 248 32.56 18.47 9.04
CA GLY A 248 31.78 17.33 9.51
C GLY A 248 31.54 17.30 11.01
N ILE A 249 31.43 16.08 11.52
CA ILE A 249 31.24 15.78 12.95
C ILE A 249 32.47 15.06 13.49
N PHE A 250 32.97 15.51 14.61
CA PHE A 250 34.19 15.03 15.26
C PHE A 250 33.99 14.90 16.77
N ALA A 251 34.85 14.13 17.38
CA ALA A 251 35.03 14.08 18.82
C ALA A 251 36.50 14.37 19.17
N VAL A 252 36.74 15.15 20.24
CA VAL A 252 38.08 15.36 20.79
C VAL A 252 38.14 14.86 22.23
N ASN A 253 39.07 13.96 22.49
CA ASN A 253 39.29 13.49 23.86
C ASN A 253 39.94 14.59 24.71
N THR A 254 39.34 14.90 25.87
CA THR A 254 39.77 16.03 26.71
C THR A 254 41.10 15.79 27.41
N SER A 255 41.46 14.54 27.65
CA SER A 255 42.71 14.13 28.33
C SER A 255 43.88 13.99 27.34
N THR A 256 43.65 13.30 26.24
CA THR A 256 44.74 13.00 25.24
C THR A 256 44.84 14.05 24.15
N LYS A 257 43.81 14.91 24.00
CA LYS A 257 43.66 15.91 22.93
C LYS A 257 43.70 15.30 21.52
N THR A 258 43.32 14.03 21.41
CA THR A 258 43.25 13.32 20.12
C THR A 258 41.84 13.45 19.52
N ASP A 259 41.82 13.63 18.21
CA ASP A 259 40.56 13.68 17.44
C ASP A 259 40.12 12.33 16.94
N THR A 260 38.83 12.15 16.92
CA THR A 260 38.14 11.05 16.23
C THR A 260 37.18 11.64 15.21
N THR A 261 37.31 11.24 13.96
CA THR A 261 36.36 11.61 12.92
C THR A 261 35.11 10.73 13.05
N ILE A 262 33.96 11.31 13.31
CA ILE A 262 32.69 10.60 13.35
C ILE A 262 32.11 10.50 11.94
N LYS A 263 31.96 11.66 11.26
CA LYS A 263 31.45 11.70 9.89
C LYS A 263 31.90 12.97 9.18
N LEU A 264 32.43 12.80 7.96
CA LEU A 264 32.79 13.94 7.10
C LEU A 264 31.60 14.44 6.31
N ASN A 265 31.64 15.71 5.92
CA ASN A 265 30.67 16.29 4.98
C ASN A 265 30.94 15.76 3.57
N GLU A 266 29.88 15.64 2.80
CA GLU A 266 29.97 15.37 1.36
C GLU A 266 30.41 16.67 0.63
N THR A 267 31.19 16.47 -0.43
CA THR A 267 31.64 17.54 -1.32
C THR A 267 31.09 17.26 -2.72
N GLY A 268 30.36 18.21 -3.32
CA GLY A 268 29.83 18.04 -4.67
C GLY A 268 28.58 18.87 -4.93
N ASP A 269 28.03 18.77 -6.14
CA ASP A 269 26.77 19.43 -6.50
C ASP A 269 25.60 18.85 -5.73
N ALA A 270 24.78 19.73 -5.20
CA ALA A 270 23.66 19.43 -4.32
C ALA A 270 22.45 18.78 -5.00
N ALA A 271 22.60 18.23 -6.21
CA ALA A 271 21.50 17.57 -6.92
C ALA A 271 21.06 16.27 -6.24
N ASP A 272 21.95 15.60 -5.49
CA ASP A 272 21.69 14.35 -4.80
C ASP A 272 21.74 14.52 -3.27
N LYS A 273 20.93 15.44 -2.74
CA LYS A 273 20.86 15.70 -1.28
C LYS A 273 20.08 14.61 -0.55
N ASP A 274 20.62 13.40 -0.56
CA ASP A 274 20.02 12.25 0.10
C ASP A 274 20.29 12.26 1.61
N LEU A 275 19.39 11.65 2.38
CA LEU A 275 19.65 11.25 3.76
C LEU A 275 20.79 10.22 3.81
N GLY A 276 21.42 10.05 4.97
CA GLY A 276 22.60 9.19 5.13
C GLY A 276 23.91 9.85 4.73
N LYS A 277 23.88 11.18 4.52
CA LYS A 277 25.04 12.04 4.24
C LYS A 277 24.88 13.37 4.97
N PHE A 278 25.98 14.06 5.23
CA PHE A 278 25.95 15.45 5.70
C PHE A 278 26.45 16.40 4.63
N TRP A 279 25.79 17.55 4.58
CA TRP A 279 26.13 18.64 3.68
C TRP A 279 26.48 19.93 4.44
N GLN A 280 25.66 20.25 5.46
CA GLN A 280 25.88 21.41 6.31
C GLN A 280 25.38 21.16 7.74
N PRO A 281 26.06 20.28 8.51
CA PRO A 281 25.67 20.00 9.88
C PRO A 281 25.77 21.26 10.74
N GLN A 282 24.78 21.49 11.56
CA GLN A 282 24.65 22.65 12.48
C GLN A 282 24.66 22.14 13.93
N GLY A 283 23.55 22.24 14.63
CA GLY A 283 23.40 21.78 16.00
C GLY A 283 23.49 20.25 16.14
N ILE A 284 24.09 19.84 17.23
CA ILE A 284 24.19 18.43 17.61
C ILE A 284 23.68 18.23 19.04
N CYS A 285 23.07 17.08 19.32
CA CYS A 285 22.82 16.62 20.68
C CYS A 285 23.15 15.13 20.80
N LEU A 286 23.60 14.69 21.95
CA LEU A 286 23.92 13.31 22.19
C LEU A 286 22.75 12.58 22.88
N THR A 287 22.55 11.35 22.48
CA THR A 287 21.68 10.39 23.14
C THR A 287 22.55 9.31 23.78
N GLY A 288 21.96 8.43 24.58
CA GLY A 288 22.74 7.34 25.19
C GLY A 288 23.45 6.40 24.22
N LYS A 289 23.11 6.44 22.92
CA LYS A 289 23.67 5.55 21.88
C LYS A 289 24.05 6.25 20.58
N GLY A 290 23.72 7.51 20.39
CA GLY A 290 23.91 8.19 19.14
C GLY A 290 24.10 9.71 19.24
N ILE A 291 24.42 10.31 18.13
CA ILE A 291 24.44 11.77 17.93
C ILE A 291 23.32 12.13 16.97
N TRP A 292 22.43 13.00 17.40
CA TRP A 292 21.46 13.64 16.54
C TRP A 292 22.04 14.92 15.98
N VAL A 293 21.95 15.06 14.69
CA VAL A 293 22.56 16.15 13.93
C VAL A 293 21.52 16.82 13.06
N VAL A 294 21.44 18.12 13.19
CA VAL A 294 20.65 18.96 12.30
C VAL A 294 21.48 19.35 11.09
N ASP A 295 20.97 19.11 9.88
CA ASP A 295 21.62 19.55 8.64
C ASP A 295 20.74 20.58 7.93
N SER A 296 21.24 21.81 7.83
CA SER A 296 20.50 22.95 7.28
C SER A 296 20.43 22.96 5.75
N GLU A 297 21.26 22.21 5.06
CA GLU A 297 21.26 22.15 3.59
C GLU A 297 20.23 21.16 3.07
N ILE A 298 20.07 20.02 3.75
CA ILE A 298 19.06 19.03 3.39
C ILE A 298 17.76 19.19 4.20
N ASN A 299 17.69 20.16 5.09
CA ASN A 299 16.54 20.41 5.95
C ASN A 299 16.10 19.17 6.74
N ALA A 300 17.05 18.51 7.39
CA ALA A 300 16.83 17.26 8.08
C ALA A 300 17.50 17.19 9.45
N VAL A 301 16.97 16.34 10.31
CA VAL A 301 17.65 15.79 11.48
C VAL A 301 17.95 14.33 11.19
N GLN A 302 19.18 13.91 11.44
CA GLN A 302 19.64 12.52 11.27
C GLN A 302 20.38 12.05 12.51
N GLU A 303 20.31 10.76 12.79
CA GLU A 303 21.04 10.14 13.90
C GLU A 303 22.21 9.29 13.39
N ILE A 304 23.36 9.40 14.03
CA ILE A 304 24.53 8.52 13.85
C ILE A 304 24.67 7.65 15.10
N ASN A 305 24.86 6.37 14.92
CA ASN A 305 25.21 5.44 16.00
C ASN A 305 26.68 5.68 16.41
N LEU A 306 26.91 5.92 17.71
CA LEU A 306 28.24 6.09 18.28
C LEU A 306 29.01 4.78 18.46
N THR A 307 28.39 3.63 18.26
CA THR A 307 29.07 2.34 18.22
C THR A 307 29.56 2.10 16.79
N PRO A 308 30.88 2.14 16.53
CA PRO A 308 31.41 1.89 15.20
C PRO A 308 31.17 0.43 14.77
N ASP A 309 31.06 0.20 13.47
CA ASP A 309 30.97 -1.14 12.90
C ASP A 309 32.33 -1.89 13.00
N GLU A 310 32.39 -3.13 12.56
CA GLU A 310 33.59 -3.96 12.57
C GLU A 310 34.78 -3.36 11.77
N LYS A 311 34.50 -2.39 10.91
CA LYS A 311 35.48 -1.65 10.10
C LYS A 311 35.88 -0.31 10.72
N GLY A 312 35.28 0.04 11.87
CA GLY A 312 35.53 1.31 12.56
C GLY A 312 34.72 2.49 12.00
N ASN A 313 33.66 2.25 11.17
CA ASN A 313 32.84 3.32 10.63
C ASN A 313 31.64 3.59 11.55
N TYR A 314 31.29 4.87 11.69
CA TYR A 314 30.06 5.30 12.33
C TYR A 314 28.96 5.41 11.29
N ASN A 315 27.87 4.66 11.49
CA ASN A 315 26.78 4.54 10.54
C ASN A 315 25.56 5.35 10.99
N PHE A 316 24.83 5.89 10.01
CA PHE A 316 23.53 6.48 10.27
C PHE A 316 22.56 5.38 10.75
N THR A 317 21.68 5.75 11.68
CA THR A 317 20.53 4.91 12.05
C THR A 317 19.40 5.13 11.04
N ASP A 318 18.33 4.35 11.17
CA ASP A 318 17.12 4.55 10.34
C ASP A 318 16.28 5.75 10.79
N PHE A 319 16.70 6.51 11.80
CA PHE A 319 15.98 7.66 12.31
C PHE A 319 16.29 8.91 11.51
N ALA A 320 15.26 9.64 11.10
CA ALA A 320 15.36 11.00 10.58
C ALA A 320 14.06 11.80 10.75
N ILE A 321 14.18 13.12 10.88
CA ILE A 321 13.07 14.08 10.77
C ILE A 321 13.33 14.92 9.53
N THR A 322 12.45 14.87 8.55
CA THR A 322 12.61 15.60 7.29
C THR A 322 11.32 15.64 6.47
N THR A 323 11.19 16.58 5.56
CA THR A 323 10.26 16.50 4.43
C THR A 323 10.90 15.95 3.17
N ASN A 324 12.19 15.70 3.18
CA ASN A 324 12.82 15.05 2.05
C ASN A 324 12.30 13.60 1.97
N SER A 325 11.44 13.35 1.01
CA SER A 325 10.83 12.03 0.77
C SER A 325 11.82 11.00 0.21
N ARG A 326 13.05 11.39 -0.08
CA ARG A 326 14.11 10.47 -0.46
C ARG A 326 14.54 9.69 0.76
N ALA A 327 13.84 8.57 0.99
CA ALA A 327 14.02 7.72 2.13
C ALA A 327 15.47 7.21 2.26
N ILE A 328 15.86 7.02 3.46
CA ILE A 328 16.98 6.18 3.84
C ILE A 328 16.80 4.85 3.12
N ASN A 329 17.83 4.28 2.53
CA ASN A 329 17.82 2.98 1.85
C ASN A 329 17.39 2.94 0.38
N ARG A 330 17.69 3.93 -0.44
CA ARG A 330 17.54 3.88 -1.90
C ARG A 330 16.11 3.81 -2.43
N LEU A 331 15.09 3.79 -1.57
CA LEU A 331 13.68 3.74 -1.92
C LEU A 331 12.95 5.06 -1.62
N SER A 332 13.68 6.13 -1.60
CA SER A 332 13.10 7.46 -1.48
C SER A 332 12.23 7.75 -2.69
N VAL A 333 11.03 8.20 -2.44
CA VAL A 333 10.07 8.53 -3.48
C VAL A 333 9.70 9.99 -3.36
N ASN A 334 10.05 10.77 -4.38
CA ASN A 334 9.44 12.08 -4.59
C ASN A 334 8.30 11.91 -5.61
N ALA A 335 7.23 11.27 -5.14
CA ALA A 335 6.17 10.82 -6.01
C ALA A 335 5.39 11.97 -6.64
N ALA A 336 5.20 11.91 -7.96
CA ALA A 336 4.38 12.83 -8.72
C ALA A 336 2.99 12.26 -9.06
N ASP A 337 2.88 10.93 -9.16
CA ASP A 337 1.62 10.24 -9.46
C ASP A 337 1.62 8.84 -8.83
N VAL A 338 0.45 8.26 -8.62
CA VAL A 338 0.29 6.93 -8.03
C VAL A 338 -0.80 6.13 -8.74
N ALA A 339 -0.56 4.83 -8.88
CA ALA A 339 -1.53 3.87 -9.38
C ALA A 339 -1.48 2.59 -8.55
N TYR A 340 -2.57 1.84 -8.57
CA TYR A 340 -2.70 0.55 -7.87
C TYR A 340 -3.19 -0.52 -8.84
N GLY A 341 -2.64 -1.72 -8.73
CA GLY A 341 -3.09 -2.90 -9.46
C GLY A 341 -2.62 -4.19 -8.78
N ASN A 342 -3.53 -5.12 -8.52
CA ASN A 342 -3.26 -6.47 -7.99
C ASN A 342 -2.34 -6.51 -6.74
N GLY A 343 -2.64 -5.74 -5.71
CA GLY A 343 -1.83 -5.71 -4.48
C GLY A 343 -0.54 -4.91 -4.61
N THR A 344 -0.30 -4.24 -5.72
CA THR A 344 0.92 -3.48 -6.02
C THR A 344 0.62 -2.00 -6.16
N VAL A 345 1.38 -1.17 -5.44
CA VAL A 345 1.39 0.28 -5.62
C VAL A 345 2.55 0.65 -6.56
N TYR A 346 2.23 1.44 -7.56
CA TYR A 346 3.19 2.02 -8.50
C TYR A 346 3.26 3.51 -8.26
N ALA A 347 4.45 4.06 -8.03
CA ALA A 347 4.65 5.49 -7.82
C ALA A 347 5.63 6.04 -8.85
N LEU A 348 5.21 7.05 -9.57
CA LEU A 348 6.06 7.80 -10.51
C LEU A 348 6.95 8.76 -9.72
N ASP A 349 8.26 8.60 -9.83
CA ASP A 349 9.28 9.42 -9.21
C ASP A 349 10.28 9.89 -10.27
N GLU A 350 10.03 11.07 -10.83
CA GLU A 350 10.83 11.70 -11.90
C GLU A 350 11.09 10.77 -13.10
N ASN A 351 12.25 10.10 -13.11
CA ASN A 351 12.71 9.22 -14.19
C ASN A 351 12.67 7.73 -13.83
N ARG A 352 11.84 7.36 -12.85
CA ARG A 352 11.66 5.96 -12.45
C ARG A 352 10.25 5.69 -11.94
N ILE A 353 9.85 4.43 -11.99
CA ILE A 353 8.67 3.93 -11.27
C ILE A 353 9.15 3.08 -10.10
N VAL A 354 8.71 3.43 -8.92
CA VAL A 354 8.86 2.59 -7.72
C VAL A 354 7.67 1.63 -7.68
N VAL A 355 7.96 0.33 -7.67
CA VAL A 355 6.98 -0.75 -7.62
C VAL A 355 7.00 -1.33 -6.22
N ILE A 356 5.88 -1.25 -5.51
CA ILE A 356 5.73 -1.73 -4.14
C ILE A 356 4.75 -2.89 -4.18
N GLU A 357 5.28 -4.10 -4.24
CA GLU A 357 4.47 -5.32 -4.23
C GLU A 357 4.00 -5.66 -2.82
N ASN A 358 2.90 -6.38 -2.75
CA ASN A 358 2.27 -6.75 -1.48
C ASN A 358 1.98 -5.53 -0.59
N ALA A 359 1.58 -4.43 -1.23
CA ALA A 359 1.32 -3.14 -0.59
C ALA A 359 0.25 -3.23 0.53
N ASP A 360 -0.68 -4.18 0.39
CA ASP A 360 -1.75 -4.44 1.35
C ASP A 360 -1.32 -5.30 2.54
N GLY A 361 -0.17 -5.95 2.43
CA GLY A 361 0.40 -6.79 3.47
C GLY A 361 1.06 -5.99 4.58
N ASP A 362 1.50 -6.72 5.60
CA ASP A 362 2.33 -6.15 6.66
C ASP A 362 3.59 -5.54 6.07
N LYS A 363 4.10 -4.51 6.71
CA LYS A 363 5.25 -3.73 6.28
C LYS A 363 6.47 -4.59 5.90
N ASP A 364 6.77 -5.61 6.71
CA ASP A 364 7.92 -6.50 6.50
C ASP A 364 7.70 -7.51 5.35
N SER A 365 6.48 -7.61 4.84
CA SER A 365 6.13 -8.49 3.72
C SER A 365 6.20 -7.81 2.35
N ARG A 366 6.43 -6.50 2.31
CA ARG A 366 6.49 -5.72 1.08
C ARG A 366 7.81 -5.92 0.38
N THR A 367 7.77 -6.00 -0.94
CA THR A 367 8.96 -6.02 -1.80
C THR A 367 8.96 -4.78 -2.69
N TYR A 368 10.17 -4.32 -3.03
CA TYR A 368 10.37 -3.06 -3.74
C TYR A 368 11.21 -3.31 -4.98
N HIS A 369 10.71 -2.81 -6.12
CA HIS A 369 11.40 -2.90 -7.39
C HIS A 369 11.42 -1.54 -8.07
N LEU A 370 12.33 -1.36 -9.00
CA LEU A 370 12.49 -0.11 -9.75
C LEU A 370 12.37 -0.39 -11.25
N ILE A 371 11.69 0.51 -11.95
CA ILE A 371 11.71 0.60 -13.42
C ILE A 371 12.33 1.94 -13.77
N ASP A 372 13.53 1.95 -14.34
CA ASP A 372 14.16 3.18 -14.78
C ASP A 372 13.51 3.65 -16.10
N LEU A 373 13.23 4.94 -16.16
CA LEU A 373 12.71 5.59 -17.36
C LEU A 373 13.82 6.45 -17.98
N PRO A 374 13.90 6.50 -19.31
CA PRO A 374 14.94 7.27 -20.00
C PRO A 374 14.72 8.80 -19.92
N VAL A 375 13.59 9.23 -19.38
CA VAL A 375 13.18 10.65 -19.27
C VAL A 375 12.39 10.88 -17.98
N ASN A 376 12.33 12.13 -17.54
CA ASN A 376 11.39 12.54 -16.50
C ASN A 376 9.97 12.49 -17.05
N ALA A 377 9.16 11.55 -16.58
CA ALA A 377 7.81 11.37 -17.06
C ALA A 377 6.82 12.29 -16.33
N GLY A 378 5.94 12.92 -17.08
CA GLY A 378 4.89 13.78 -16.48
C GLY A 378 3.61 13.03 -16.13
N LYS A 379 3.36 11.90 -16.79
CA LYS A 379 2.16 11.06 -16.63
C LYS A 379 2.52 9.60 -16.80
N PHE A 380 1.77 8.74 -16.13
CA PHE A 380 1.85 7.31 -16.35
C PHE A 380 0.50 6.63 -16.08
N ALA A 381 0.36 5.41 -16.60
CA ALA A 381 -0.75 4.53 -16.32
C ALA A 381 -0.25 3.08 -16.25
N VAL A 382 -0.90 2.27 -15.42
CA VAL A 382 -0.56 0.87 -15.23
C VAL A 382 -1.82 0.01 -15.16
N GLY A 383 -1.75 -1.20 -15.68
CA GLY A 383 -2.80 -2.20 -15.58
C GLY A 383 -2.53 -3.42 -16.45
N GLY A 384 -3.10 -4.57 -16.09
CA GLY A 384 -2.95 -5.84 -16.82
C GLY A 384 -1.50 -6.29 -17.03
N GLY A 385 -0.57 -5.87 -16.18
CA GLY A 385 0.86 -6.14 -16.31
C GLY A 385 1.58 -5.26 -17.34
N TYR A 386 0.93 -4.20 -17.83
CA TYR A 386 1.49 -3.19 -18.73
C TYR A 386 1.65 -1.86 -18.03
N LEU A 387 2.64 -1.09 -18.47
CA LEU A 387 2.88 0.28 -18.02
C LEU A 387 3.05 1.18 -19.23
N ALA A 388 2.47 2.37 -19.18
CA ALA A 388 2.71 3.46 -20.13
C ALA A 388 3.19 4.70 -19.38
N TYR A 389 4.12 5.44 -19.95
CA TYR A 389 4.61 6.71 -19.43
C TYR A 389 4.77 7.75 -20.52
N GLN A 390 4.56 9.00 -20.16
CA GLN A 390 4.73 10.13 -21.08
C GLN A 390 6.22 10.40 -21.29
N ARG A 391 6.71 10.16 -22.52
CA ARG A 391 8.10 10.37 -22.89
C ARG A 391 8.38 11.83 -23.30
N SER A 392 7.40 12.47 -23.91
CA SER A 392 7.44 13.88 -24.28
C SER A 392 6.03 14.47 -24.32
N GLU A 393 5.87 15.74 -24.64
CA GLU A 393 4.54 16.36 -24.76
C GLU A 393 3.60 15.61 -25.71
N LYS A 394 4.13 14.93 -26.74
CA LYS A 394 3.36 14.22 -27.77
C LYS A 394 3.59 12.71 -27.83
N GLN A 395 4.42 12.15 -26.96
CA GLN A 395 4.77 10.73 -27.02
C GLN A 395 4.48 10.00 -25.73
N ILE A 396 3.88 8.81 -25.86
CA ILE A 396 3.74 7.80 -24.79
C ILE A 396 4.56 6.59 -25.19
N THR A 397 5.42 6.14 -24.29
CA THR A 397 6.07 4.84 -24.40
C THR A 397 5.37 3.85 -23.49
N TYR A 398 5.14 2.63 -23.95
CA TYR A 398 4.46 1.59 -23.19
C TYR A 398 5.05 0.21 -23.48
N GLY A 399 4.92 -0.70 -22.52
CA GLY A 399 5.41 -2.06 -22.62
C GLY A 399 4.88 -2.95 -21.49
N LYS A 400 5.23 -4.22 -21.55
CA LYS A 400 4.88 -5.19 -20.52
C LYS A 400 5.90 -5.12 -19.38
N ILE A 401 5.42 -5.07 -18.13
CA ILE A 401 6.30 -5.11 -16.95
C ILE A 401 6.87 -6.52 -16.80
N ALA A 402 8.19 -6.64 -16.75
CA ALA A 402 8.89 -7.90 -16.58
C ALA A 402 10.10 -7.72 -15.64
N ALA A 403 10.44 -8.76 -14.89
CA ALA A 403 11.68 -8.77 -14.12
C ALA A 403 12.89 -8.73 -15.07
N GLN A 404 13.90 -7.94 -14.73
CA GLN A 404 15.15 -7.94 -15.47
C GLN A 404 15.80 -9.33 -15.42
N LYS A 405 16.25 -9.85 -16.52
CA LYS A 405 16.97 -11.13 -16.60
C LYS A 405 18.46 -10.86 -16.68
N GLU A 406 19.24 -11.65 -15.97
CA GLU A 406 20.70 -11.65 -16.12
C GLU A 406 21.08 -12.19 -17.49
N THR A 407 21.92 -11.45 -18.22
CA THR A 407 22.48 -11.82 -19.51
C THR A 407 23.98 -11.56 -19.51
N GLU A 408 24.72 -12.11 -20.46
CA GLU A 408 26.16 -11.80 -20.57
C GLU A 408 26.44 -10.30 -20.83
N GLU A 409 25.47 -9.59 -21.43
CA GLU A 409 25.61 -8.15 -21.74
C GLU A 409 25.37 -7.25 -20.53
N ASN A 410 24.53 -7.66 -19.57
CA ASN A 410 24.18 -6.86 -18.39
C ASN A 410 24.77 -7.41 -17.07
N LYS A 411 25.60 -8.42 -17.12
CA LYS A 411 26.12 -9.14 -15.94
C LYS A 411 26.73 -8.22 -14.87
N ASP A 412 27.42 -7.16 -15.28
CA ASP A 412 28.03 -6.18 -14.40
C ASP A 412 27.05 -5.13 -13.87
N THR A 413 25.88 -5.01 -14.47
CA THR A 413 24.83 -4.02 -14.15
C THR A 413 23.51 -4.66 -13.74
N TYR A 414 23.46 -5.98 -13.68
CA TYR A 414 22.27 -6.73 -13.30
C TYR A 414 21.88 -6.46 -11.85
N ASP A 415 20.60 -6.09 -11.66
CA ASP A 415 19.99 -5.93 -10.35
C ASP A 415 18.73 -6.81 -10.29
N PRO A 416 18.67 -7.83 -9.42
CA PRO A 416 17.51 -8.71 -9.28
C PRO A 416 16.24 -7.97 -8.82
N ASN A 417 16.38 -6.77 -8.25
CA ASN A 417 15.25 -5.94 -7.81
C ASN A 417 14.76 -4.99 -8.91
N LYS A 418 15.33 -5.05 -10.10
CA LYS A 418 14.98 -4.18 -11.20
C LYS A 418 13.97 -4.83 -12.15
N TYR A 419 12.93 -4.09 -12.46
CA TYR A 419 11.99 -4.43 -13.52
C TYR A 419 12.30 -3.62 -14.78
N ILE A 420 11.89 -4.13 -15.93
CA ILE A 420 12.03 -3.49 -17.24
C ILE A 420 10.68 -3.48 -17.95
N LEU A 421 10.56 -2.67 -18.98
CA LEU A 421 9.48 -2.80 -19.96
C LEU A 421 9.94 -3.70 -21.09
N ASP A 422 9.25 -4.84 -21.24
CA ASP A 422 9.45 -5.75 -22.35
C ASP A 422 8.54 -5.36 -23.54
N ASP A 423 8.98 -5.61 -24.76
CA ASP A 423 8.27 -5.23 -25.99
C ASP A 423 7.87 -3.74 -26.03
N GLU A 424 8.81 -2.86 -25.70
CA GLU A 424 8.58 -1.42 -25.60
C GLU A 424 8.16 -0.83 -26.95
N LYS A 425 7.03 -0.11 -26.95
CA LYS A 425 6.46 0.57 -28.11
C LYS A 425 6.26 2.05 -27.80
N THR A 426 6.29 2.89 -28.82
CA THR A 426 6.05 4.32 -28.68
C THR A 426 4.89 4.76 -29.56
N PHE A 427 3.89 5.39 -28.95
CA PHE A 427 2.82 6.11 -29.61
C PHE A 427 3.20 7.58 -29.78
N GLU A 428 2.89 8.18 -30.91
CA GLU A 428 3.08 9.60 -31.18
C GLU A 428 1.76 10.27 -31.62
N LEU A 429 1.38 11.31 -30.86
CA LEU A 429 0.19 12.11 -31.18
C LEU A 429 0.42 12.96 -32.43
N LYS A 430 -0.18 12.56 -33.56
CA LYS A 430 0.02 13.18 -34.87
C LYS A 430 -1.18 13.97 -35.38
N VAL A 431 -2.17 14.24 -34.56
CA VAL A 431 -3.38 14.94 -34.98
C VAL A 431 -3.10 16.45 -35.13
N GLU A 432 -3.55 17.03 -36.22
CA GLU A 432 -3.45 18.48 -36.49
C GLU A 432 -4.34 19.25 -35.49
N GLY A 433 -3.84 20.35 -34.94
CA GLY A 433 -4.55 21.13 -33.92
C GLY A 433 -4.41 20.62 -32.51
N SER A 434 -3.64 19.56 -32.29
CA SER A 434 -3.31 19.07 -30.91
C SER A 434 -1.89 19.45 -30.53
N ASP A 435 -1.75 20.02 -29.34
CA ASP A 435 -0.45 20.51 -28.87
C ASP A 435 0.25 19.49 -27.96
N LYS A 436 -0.47 18.76 -27.13
CA LYS A 436 0.12 17.86 -26.14
C LYS A 436 -0.83 16.79 -25.61
N ILE A 437 -0.25 15.79 -25.03
CA ILE A 437 -0.93 14.77 -24.21
C ILE A 437 -1.21 15.38 -22.85
N LEU A 438 -2.47 15.32 -22.42
CA LEU A 438 -2.95 15.92 -21.18
C LEU A 438 -3.05 14.93 -20.04
N ASP A 439 -3.45 13.69 -20.34
CA ASP A 439 -3.60 12.63 -19.37
C ASP A 439 -3.56 11.26 -20.04
N VAL A 440 -3.35 10.19 -19.25
CA VAL A 440 -3.35 8.81 -19.70
C VAL A 440 -3.95 7.92 -18.62
N CYS A 441 -4.78 6.96 -19.02
CA CYS A 441 -5.29 5.94 -18.13
C CYS A 441 -5.27 4.57 -18.81
N TYR A 442 -5.43 3.52 -18.02
CA TYR A 442 -5.52 2.13 -18.47
C TYR A 442 -6.97 1.65 -18.36
N GLY A 443 -7.44 0.94 -19.37
CA GLY A 443 -8.68 0.18 -19.37
C GLY A 443 -8.39 -1.24 -19.89
N ASP A 444 -9.41 -1.94 -20.38
CA ASP A 444 -9.29 -3.33 -20.81
C ASP A 444 -8.22 -3.53 -21.91
N LYS A 445 -7.05 -4.02 -21.52
CA LYS A 445 -5.90 -4.30 -22.42
C LYS A 445 -5.50 -3.12 -23.31
N ALA A 446 -5.87 -1.90 -22.94
CA ALA A 446 -5.58 -0.71 -23.72
C ALA A 446 -5.20 0.49 -22.84
N PHE A 447 -4.35 1.35 -23.36
CA PHE A 447 -4.15 2.69 -22.83
C PHE A 447 -5.03 3.69 -23.57
N TYR A 448 -5.56 4.65 -22.84
CA TYR A 448 -6.37 5.75 -23.36
C TYR A 448 -5.62 7.06 -23.13
N VAL A 449 -5.25 7.70 -24.22
CA VAL A 449 -4.46 8.94 -24.23
C VAL A 449 -5.37 10.11 -24.51
N LEU A 450 -5.40 11.08 -23.60
CA LEU A 450 -6.22 12.27 -23.71
C LEU A 450 -5.45 13.46 -24.29
N SER A 451 -6.09 14.16 -25.21
CA SER A 451 -5.65 15.44 -25.73
C SER A 451 -6.82 16.39 -25.97
N THR A 452 -6.54 17.57 -26.46
CA THR A 452 -7.52 18.52 -27.02
C THR A 452 -7.12 18.86 -28.43
N VAL A 453 -8.07 18.89 -29.35
CA VAL A 453 -7.88 19.29 -30.74
C VAL A 453 -8.58 20.63 -30.98
N LEU A 454 -7.87 21.59 -31.53
CA LEU A 454 -8.44 22.87 -31.97
C LEU A 454 -8.89 22.72 -33.40
N SER A 455 -10.20 22.83 -33.67
CA SER A 455 -10.77 22.80 -35.01
C SER A 455 -11.88 23.83 -35.14
N GLY A 456 -11.90 24.56 -36.24
CA GLY A 456 -12.90 25.61 -36.45
C GLY A 456 -12.92 26.72 -35.41
N GLY A 457 -11.82 26.93 -34.67
CA GLY A 457 -11.71 27.90 -33.56
C GLY A 457 -12.28 27.41 -32.23
N LYS A 458 -12.66 26.14 -32.13
CA LYS A 458 -13.20 25.49 -30.95
C LYS A 458 -12.31 24.33 -30.50
N ASN A 459 -12.27 24.12 -29.18
CA ASN A 459 -11.55 23.01 -28.59
C ASN A 459 -12.47 21.80 -28.47
N HIS A 460 -11.98 20.62 -28.86
CA HIS A 460 -12.74 19.37 -28.80
C HIS A 460 -11.93 18.31 -28.02
N PRO A 461 -12.53 17.57 -27.10
CA PRO A 461 -11.88 16.41 -26.47
C PRO A 461 -11.47 15.36 -27.51
N TYR A 462 -10.26 14.88 -27.40
CA TYR A 462 -9.68 13.89 -28.30
C TYR A 462 -9.04 12.77 -27.48
N VAL A 463 -9.47 11.54 -27.74
CA VAL A 463 -8.99 10.35 -27.05
C VAL A 463 -8.43 9.36 -28.09
N VAL A 464 -7.29 8.74 -27.80
CA VAL A 464 -6.77 7.63 -28.58
C VAL A 464 -6.70 6.39 -27.70
N LYS A 465 -7.40 5.33 -28.11
CA LYS A 465 -7.26 4.00 -27.53
C LYS A 465 -6.07 3.32 -28.20
N ILE A 466 -5.13 2.79 -27.41
CA ILE A 466 -3.95 2.05 -27.86
C ILE A 466 -4.04 0.65 -27.27
N ASP A 467 -4.25 -0.36 -28.10
CA ASP A 467 -4.25 -1.75 -27.67
C ASP A 467 -2.85 -2.18 -27.24
N CYS A 468 -2.70 -2.68 -26.01
CA CYS A 468 -1.40 -2.99 -25.42
C CYS A 468 -0.66 -4.12 -26.15
N VAL A 469 -1.38 -5.08 -26.73
CA VAL A 469 -0.83 -6.28 -27.36
C VAL A 469 -0.50 -5.98 -28.84
N SER A 470 -1.52 -5.59 -29.62
CA SER A 470 -1.35 -5.35 -31.06
C SER A 470 -0.66 -4.01 -31.37
N GLY A 471 -0.81 -3.02 -30.48
CA GLY A 471 -0.38 -1.65 -30.74
C GLY A 471 -1.31 -0.88 -31.67
N ASN A 472 -2.51 -1.41 -31.96
CA ASN A 472 -3.48 -0.73 -32.81
C ASN A 472 -4.00 0.53 -32.12
N GLU A 473 -4.06 1.61 -32.87
CA GLU A 473 -4.53 2.93 -32.45
C GLU A 473 -5.95 3.17 -32.96
N THR A 474 -6.87 3.56 -32.07
CA THR A 474 -8.24 3.92 -32.43
C THR A 474 -8.53 5.32 -31.92
N PRO A 475 -8.55 6.33 -32.78
CA PRO A 475 -8.90 7.69 -32.37
C PRO A 475 -10.41 7.83 -32.18
N MET A 476 -10.79 8.63 -31.16
CA MET A 476 -12.15 8.96 -30.79
C MET A 476 -12.24 10.48 -30.62
N CYS A 477 -13.05 11.12 -31.42
CA CYS A 477 -13.29 12.55 -31.34
C CYS A 477 -14.68 12.86 -31.88
N ASP A 478 -15.49 13.47 -31.04
CA ASP A 478 -16.80 13.97 -31.46
C ASP A 478 -16.75 15.50 -31.58
N MET A 479 -16.78 15.99 -32.82
CA MET A 479 -16.73 17.43 -33.09
C MET A 479 -18.01 18.19 -32.72
N THR A 480 -19.04 17.51 -32.21
CA THR A 480 -20.26 18.15 -31.72
C THR A 480 -20.13 18.59 -30.26
N VAL A 481 -19.15 18.06 -29.50
CA VAL A 481 -18.88 18.47 -28.11
C VAL A 481 -17.65 19.39 -28.05
N GLU A 482 -17.70 20.34 -27.13
CA GLU A 482 -16.69 21.40 -27.01
C GLU A 482 -16.10 21.41 -25.60
N GLY A 483 -14.84 21.79 -25.49
CA GLY A 483 -14.16 22.01 -24.21
C GLY A 483 -12.67 21.63 -24.22
N ILE A 484 -11.91 22.27 -23.35
CA ILE A 484 -10.50 21.95 -23.11
C ILE A 484 -10.43 20.76 -22.16
N SER A 485 -9.97 19.64 -22.66
CA SER A 485 -9.79 18.40 -21.89
C SER A 485 -8.84 18.61 -20.71
N LYS A 486 -9.15 17.95 -19.59
CA LYS A 486 -8.38 18.03 -18.34
C LYS A 486 -7.96 16.66 -17.82
N LYS A 487 -8.91 15.71 -17.68
CA LYS A 487 -8.69 14.39 -17.10
C LYS A 487 -9.50 13.34 -17.83
N ILE A 488 -9.00 12.09 -17.78
CA ILE A 488 -9.67 10.92 -18.35
C ILE A 488 -9.72 9.80 -17.33
N ALA A 489 -10.82 9.05 -17.33
CA ALA A 489 -10.97 7.79 -16.62
C ALA A 489 -11.75 6.81 -17.49
N VAL A 490 -11.51 5.51 -17.27
CA VAL A 490 -12.19 4.43 -17.98
C VAL A 490 -12.70 3.43 -16.96
N ASP A 491 -13.99 3.08 -17.05
CA ASP A 491 -14.56 2.07 -16.18
C ASP A 491 -14.18 0.65 -16.64
N PRO A 492 -14.38 -0.38 -15.82
CA PRO A 492 -14.05 -1.76 -16.19
C PRO A 492 -14.80 -2.30 -17.42
N PHE A 493 -15.86 -1.61 -17.87
CA PHE A 493 -16.64 -1.94 -19.05
C PHE A 493 -16.25 -1.13 -20.30
N ASP A 494 -15.09 -0.47 -20.30
CA ASP A 494 -14.54 0.38 -21.37
C ASP A 494 -15.35 1.63 -21.67
N LYS A 495 -16.21 2.06 -20.78
CA LYS A 495 -16.84 3.36 -20.91
C LYS A 495 -15.84 4.44 -20.50
N ILE A 496 -15.56 5.33 -21.44
CA ILE A 496 -14.58 6.38 -21.29
C ILE A 496 -15.29 7.64 -20.76
N TYR A 497 -14.67 8.29 -19.78
CA TYR A 497 -15.14 9.56 -19.23
C TYR A 497 -14.03 10.61 -19.39
N VAL A 498 -14.38 11.76 -19.95
CA VAL A 498 -13.47 12.89 -20.12
C VAL A 498 -14.03 14.10 -19.39
N TYR A 499 -13.29 14.58 -18.42
CA TYR A 499 -13.53 15.88 -17.80
C TYR A 499 -12.90 16.97 -18.64
N ALA A 500 -13.71 17.98 -19.01
CA ALA A 500 -13.32 19.14 -19.78
C ALA A 500 -13.91 20.43 -19.20
N VAL A 501 -13.35 21.56 -19.60
CA VAL A 501 -13.85 22.90 -19.29
C VAL A 501 -14.25 23.61 -20.58
N ASN A 502 -15.51 24.01 -20.69
CA ASN A 502 -16.07 24.74 -21.82
C ASN A 502 -16.52 26.13 -21.35
N GLY A 503 -15.73 27.15 -21.61
CA GLY A 503 -15.95 28.49 -21.03
C GLY A 503 -15.87 28.44 -19.50
N ASP A 504 -16.96 28.73 -18.83
CA ASP A 504 -17.10 28.69 -17.36
C ASP A 504 -17.73 27.37 -16.87
N GLU A 505 -18.08 26.45 -17.78
CA GLU A 505 -18.75 25.19 -17.45
C GLU A 505 -17.74 24.06 -17.24
N ASN A 506 -17.93 23.30 -16.18
CA ASN A 506 -17.30 22.03 -15.94
C ASN A 506 -18.14 20.92 -16.56
N VAL A 507 -17.61 20.22 -17.56
CA VAL A 507 -18.37 19.21 -18.31
C VAL A 507 -17.69 17.85 -18.20
N VAL A 508 -18.48 16.80 -18.04
CA VAL A 508 -18.00 15.43 -18.19
C VAL A 508 -18.71 14.79 -19.38
N TYR A 509 -17.91 14.35 -20.32
CA TYR A 509 -18.38 13.60 -21.49
C TYR A 509 -18.15 12.11 -21.27
N SER A 510 -19.10 11.26 -21.68
CA SER A 510 -18.87 9.84 -21.87
C SER A 510 -18.75 9.51 -23.35
N PHE A 511 -17.69 8.76 -23.73
CA PHE A 511 -17.49 8.32 -25.11
C PHE A 511 -17.92 6.87 -25.26
N GLY A 512 -18.69 6.61 -26.33
CA GLY A 512 -19.03 5.26 -26.77
C GLY A 512 -17.92 4.67 -27.67
N ASN A 513 -18.01 3.37 -27.94
CA ASN A 513 -17.08 2.66 -28.84
C ASN A 513 -17.13 3.18 -30.29
N ASP A 514 -18.20 3.89 -30.68
CA ASP A 514 -18.36 4.53 -31.97
C ASP A 514 -17.67 5.92 -32.05
N GLY A 515 -16.99 6.33 -31.00
CA GLY A 515 -16.31 7.61 -30.87
C GLY A 515 -17.25 8.81 -30.63
N LYS A 516 -18.55 8.57 -30.45
CA LYS A 516 -19.49 9.64 -30.13
C LYS A 516 -19.48 9.94 -28.65
N ALA A 517 -19.58 11.22 -28.32
CA ALA A 517 -19.66 11.71 -26.98
C ALA A 517 -21.08 12.06 -26.57
N SER A 518 -21.39 11.82 -25.31
CA SER A 518 -22.61 12.29 -24.65
C SER A 518 -22.22 13.12 -23.45
N ASP A 519 -22.87 14.28 -23.28
CA ASP A 519 -22.77 15.08 -22.06
C ASP A 519 -23.51 14.35 -20.95
N VAL A 520 -22.80 14.02 -19.89
CA VAL A 520 -23.37 13.30 -18.74
C VAL A 520 -23.37 14.15 -17.46
N TYR A 521 -22.62 15.25 -17.46
CA TYR A 521 -22.62 16.24 -16.39
C TYR A 521 -22.20 17.61 -16.94
N SER A 522 -22.90 18.67 -16.57
CA SER A 522 -22.52 20.05 -16.86
C SER A 522 -22.93 20.95 -15.68
N SER A 523 -22.03 21.82 -15.25
CA SER A 523 -22.28 22.78 -14.19
C SER A 523 -21.32 23.97 -14.29
N THR A 524 -21.85 25.16 -14.02
CA THR A 524 -21.04 26.38 -13.83
C THR A 524 -20.41 26.45 -12.43
N GLU A 525 -20.87 25.62 -11.48
CA GLU A 525 -20.25 25.49 -10.17
C GLU A 525 -18.96 24.68 -10.28
N SER A 526 -17.97 25.08 -9.51
CA SER A 526 -16.73 24.32 -9.39
C SER A 526 -17.04 22.91 -8.86
N LEU A 527 -16.45 21.89 -9.50
CA LEU A 527 -16.56 20.52 -8.99
C LEU A 527 -16.03 20.40 -7.56
N SER A 528 -15.01 21.19 -7.19
CA SER A 528 -14.26 20.95 -5.97
C SER A 528 -13.44 22.17 -5.56
N ASP A 529 -13.96 23.34 -5.33
CA ASP A 529 -13.27 24.55 -4.76
C ASP A 529 -11.75 24.72 -5.10
N GLY A 530 -11.24 23.98 -6.09
CA GLY A 530 -9.86 23.94 -6.52
C GLY A 530 -9.71 23.31 -7.92
N ASN A 531 -8.47 23.15 -8.41
CA ASN A 531 -8.21 22.51 -9.69
C ASN A 531 -8.26 20.99 -9.54
N VAL A 532 -8.98 20.32 -10.44
CA VAL A 532 -9.00 18.85 -10.49
C VAL A 532 -7.63 18.31 -10.92
N VAL A 533 -6.98 17.59 -10.03
CA VAL A 533 -5.64 17.01 -10.27
C VAL A 533 -5.69 15.53 -10.69
N LYS A 534 -6.71 14.77 -10.25
CA LYS A 534 -6.90 13.37 -10.63
C LYS A 534 -8.39 13.04 -10.76
N MET A 535 -8.71 12.15 -11.69
CA MET A 535 -10.03 11.58 -11.90
C MET A 535 -9.94 10.06 -11.89
N GLN A 536 -10.88 9.39 -11.26
CA GLN A 536 -11.05 7.93 -11.27
C GLN A 536 -12.51 7.56 -11.41
N THR A 537 -12.78 6.32 -11.78
CA THR A 537 -14.12 5.75 -11.82
C THR A 537 -14.15 4.46 -11.00
N ASP A 538 -15.31 4.14 -10.45
CA ASP A 538 -15.54 2.85 -9.81
C ASP A 538 -16.20 1.85 -10.77
N PHE A 539 -16.50 0.65 -10.23
CA PHE A 539 -17.16 -0.41 -10.98
C PHE A 539 -18.54 -0.03 -11.49
N ASP A 540 -19.26 0.80 -10.74
CA ASP A 540 -20.62 1.27 -11.09
C ASP A 540 -20.63 2.46 -12.05
N GLY A 541 -19.45 2.95 -12.43
CA GLY A 541 -19.27 4.14 -13.26
C GLY A 541 -19.45 5.44 -12.50
N LYS A 542 -19.40 5.45 -11.15
CA LYS A 542 -19.31 6.67 -10.37
C LYS A 542 -17.97 7.34 -10.61
N LEU A 543 -17.93 8.66 -10.58
CA LEU A 543 -16.74 9.43 -10.92
C LEU A 543 -16.21 10.16 -9.69
N TYR A 544 -14.91 9.98 -9.43
CA TYR A 544 -14.21 10.58 -8.31
C TYR A 544 -13.21 11.61 -8.81
N PHE A 545 -13.27 12.81 -8.25
CA PHE A 545 -12.40 13.94 -8.60
C PHE A 545 -11.63 14.39 -7.36
N LEU A 546 -10.31 14.31 -7.40
CA LEU A 546 -9.43 14.91 -6.40
C LEU A 546 -9.00 16.28 -6.88
N SER A 547 -9.12 17.28 -6.02
CA SER A 547 -8.61 18.63 -6.26
C SER A 547 -7.32 18.93 -5.50
N ASP A 548 -6.61 19.96 -5.94
CA ASP A 548 -5.34 20.42 -5.38
C ASP A 548 -5.44 20.98 -3.94
N ASN A 549 -6.64 21.14 -3.41
CA ASN A 549 -6.90 21.49 -2.01
C ASN A 549 -7.21 20.28 -1.11
N GLY A 550 -7.16 19.07 -1.64
CA GLY A 550 -7.43 17.83 -0.90
C GLY A 550 -8.89 17.40 -0.85
N LYS A 551 -9.77 18.05 -1.59
CA LYS A 551 -11.18 17.70 -1.64
C LYS A 551 -11.43 16.62 -2.69
N ILE A 552 -12.10 15.53 -2.31
CA ILE A 552 -12.64 14.52 -3.22
C ILE A 552 -14.14 14.77 -3.38
N VAL A 553 -14.56 14.85 -4.63
CA VAL A 553 -15.98 14.90 -5.03
C VAL A 553 -16.32 13.64 -5.78
N ARG A 554 -17.44 13.01 -5.46
CA ARG A 554 -18.02 11.90 -6.20
C ARG A 554 -19.28 12.33 -6.92
N LEU A 555 -19.35 11.98 -8.21
CA LEU A 555 -20.56 12.10 -9.01
C LEU A 555 -21.19 10.72 -9.19
N ASP A 556 -22.46 10.58 -8.83
CA ASP A 556 -23.24 9.35 -9.02
C ASP A 556 -24.14 9.50 -10.24
N GLY A 557 -24.16 8.48 -11.11
CA GLY A 557 -24.99 8.46 -12.30
C GLY A 557 -26.41 7.99 -12.00
N GLU A 558 -27.40 8.76 -12.43
CA GLU A 558 -28.82 8.38 -12.39
C GLU A 558 -29.33 8.11 -13.82
N ILE A 559 -30.08 7.03 -13.99
CA ILE A 559 -30.71 6.69 -15.27
C ILE A 559 -32.16 7.20 -15.26
N THR A 560 -32.42 8.19 -16.10
CA THR A 560 -33.79 8.70 -16.33
C THR A 560 -34.10 8.56 -17.81
N ASN A 561 -35.20 7.81 -18.13
CA ASN A 561 -35.63 7.57 -19.53
C ASN A 561 -34.50 7.00 -20.44
N GLY A 562 -33.60 6.19 -19.90
CA GLY A 562 -32.49 5.60 -20.66
C GLY A 562 -31.26 6.51 -20.84
N VAL A 563 -31.31 7.73 -20.30
CA VAL A 563 -30.16 8.65 -20.32
C VAL A 563 -29.52 8.68 -18.94
N THR A 564 -28.22 8.48 -18.89
CA THR A 564 -27.44 8.60 -17.65
C THR A 564 -27.02 10.06 -17.46
N SER A 565 -27.48 10.67 -16.38
CA SER A 565 -26.99 11.97 -15.91
C SER A 565 -26.31 11.81 -14.56
N TYR A 566 -25.34 12.65 -14.26
CA TYR A 566 -24.58 12.61 -13.02
C TYR A 566 -24.93 13.78 -12.11
N LYS A 567 -24.97 13.52 -10.83
CA LYS A 567 -25.11 14.54 -9.80
C LYS A 567 -24.05 14.34 -8.71
N LYS A 568 -23.71 15.42 -8.02
CA LYS A 568 -22.80 15.42 -6.88
C LYS A 568 -23.44 14.67 -5.71
N ALA A 569 -22.81 13.61 -5.25
CA ALA A 569 -23.36 12.73 -4.21
C ALA A 569 -22.51 12.69 -2.94
N LEU A 570 -21.19 13.01 -3.03
CA LEU A 570 -20.27 12.99 -1.90
C LEU A 570 -19.24 14.09 -2.05
N SER A 571 -18.87 14.71 -0.93
CA SER A 571 -17.76 15.64 -0.85
C SER A 571 -16.98 15.36 0.43
N VAL A 572 -15.70 15.00 0.29
CA VAL A 572 -14.81 14.62 1.40
C VAL A 572 -13.54 15.44 1.32
N THR A 573 -13.13 16.04 2.44
CA THR A 573 -11.82 16.65 2.56
C THR A 573 -10.83 15.62 3.10
N VAL A 574 -9.77 15.36 2.32
CA VAL A 574 -8.68 14.47 2.73
C VAL A 574 -7.62 15.31 3.44
N GLU A 575 -7.47 15.06 4.73
CA GLU A 575 -6.57 15.81 5.60
C GLU A 575 -5.29 15.01 5.86
N LYS A 576 -4.22 15.75 5.99
CA LYS A 576 -2.97 15.21 6.49
C LYS A 576 -3.01 15.21 8.02
N SER A 577 -2.41 14.23 8.66
CA SER A 577 -2.22 14.26 10.11
C SER A 577 -1.45 15.53 10.53
N GLU A 578 -1.61 15.98 11.76
CA GLU A 578 -1.03 17.24 12.26
C GLU A 578 0.48 17.37 12.00
N ASN A 579 1.22 16.26 12.10
CA ASN A 579 2.65 16.22 11.80
C ASN A 579 3.01 16.41 10.33
N LEU A 580 2.02 16.36 9.43
CA LEU A 580 2.19 16.54 7.98
C LEU A 580 1.63 17.89 7.49
N ALA A 581 1.25 18.81 8.39
CA ALA A 581 0.63 20.08 8.03
C ALA A 581 1.45 20.90 7.02
N GLY A 582 2.79 20.84 7.10
CA GLY A 582 3.71 21.53 6.19
C GLY A 582 3.94 20.86 4.83
N VAL A 583 3.44 19.65 4.62
CA VAL A 583 3.57 18.93 3.34
C VAL A 583 2.66 19.57 2.29
N GLY A 584 3.13 19.66 1.05
CA GLY A 584 2.43 20.32 -0.06
C GLY A 584 1.02 19.82 -0.38
N ASN A 585 0.43 20.32 -1.44
CA ASN A 585 -0.91 19.97 -1.89
C ASN A 585 -0.97 18.57 -2.52
N PRO A 586 -2.17 17.96 -2.57
CA PRO A 586 -2.33 16.68 -3.25
C PRO A 586 -2.18 16.81 -4.76
N VAL A 587 -1.52 15.85 -5.38
CA VAL A 587 -1.31 15.82 -6.83
C VAL A 587 -1.88 14.58 -7.50
N SER A 588 -2.10 13.52 -6.75
CA SER A 588 -2.66 12.25 -7.25
C SER A 588 -3.29 11.40 -6.15
N PHE A 589 -4.14 10.46 -6.54
CA PHE A 589 -4.61 9.38 -5.67
C PHE A 589 -4.94 8.13 -6.46
N CYS A 590 -4.95 7.00 -5.78
CA CYS A 590 -5.58 5.77 -6.24
C CYS A 590 -6.24 5.06 -5.06
N ALA A 591 -7.35 4.39 -5.33
CA ALA A 591 -8.09 3.64 -4.32
C ALA A 591 -8.04 2.15 -4.65
N CYS A 592 -7.91 1.34 -3.59
CA CYS A 592 -7.92 -0.11 -3.63
C CYS A 592 -9.00 -0.63 -2.69
N ALA A 593 -9.98 -1.31 -3.25
CA ALA A 593 -11.05 -1.92 -2.48
C ALA A 593 -10.60 -3.21 -1.78
N GLU A 594 -9.65 -3.95 -2.35
CA GLU A 594 -9.17 -5.24 -1.83
C GLU A 594 -8.67 -5.15 -0.39
N SER A 595 -8.12 -4.01 -0.01
CA SER A 595 -7.59 -3.77 1.32
C SER A 595 -8.23 -2.59 2.02
N ARG A 596 -9.27 -1.98 1.46
CA ARG A 596 -9.87 -0.73 1.94
C ARG A 596 -8.89 0.40 2.09
N LYS A 597 -7.90 0.48 1.19
CA LYS A 597 -6.85 1.48 1.23
C LYS A 597 -6.98 2.44 0.07
N ALA A 598 -6.71 3.70 0.32
CA ALA A 598 -6.49 4.68 -0.72
C ALA A 598 -5.14 5.33 -0.49
N TYR A 599 -4.41 5.57 -1.57
CA TYR A 599 -3.08 6.15 -1.54
C TYR A 599 -3.13 7.51 -2.21
N PHE A 600 -2.51 8.49 -1.56
CA PHE A 600 -2.49 9.87 -2.00
C PHE A 600 -1.04 10.34 -2.12
N ILE A 601 -0.80 11.24 -3.07
CA ILE A 601 0.48 11.93 -3.16
C ILE A 601 0.31 13.37 -2.68
N PHE A 602 0.99 13.71 -1.60
CA PHE A 602 1.09 15.06 -1.05
C PHE A 602 2.56 15.45 -0.95
N GLY A 603 2.97 16.51 -1.66
CA GLY A 603 4.33 17.03 -1.58
C GLY A 603 5.43 15.99 -1.84
N GLY A 604 5.17 15.02 -2.71
CA GLY A 604 6.08 13.92 -3.02
C GLY A 604 5.98 12.70 -2.08
N LEU A 605 5.23 12.78 -0.99
CA LEU A 605 5.01 11.66 -0.08
C LEU A 605 3.83 10.82 -0.52
N ILE A 606 3.96 9.50 -0.37
CA ILE A 606 2.83 8.58 -0.49
C ILE A 606 2.15 8.47 0.87
N LEU A 607 0.95 8.99 0.97
CA LEU A 607 0.11 8.87 2.16
C LEU A 607 -0.96 7.81 1.93
N ARG A 608 -1.25 7.03 2.95
CA ARG A 608 -2.34 6.06 2.96
C ARG A 608 -3.51 6.60 3.76
N LEU A 609 -4.72 6.44 3.25
CA LEU A 609 -5.93 6.79 3.98
C LEU A 609 -6.04 5.91 5.23
N ASP A 610 -6.35 6.53 6.37
CA ASP A 610 -6.69 5.81 7.60
C ASP A 610 -7.97 4.99 7.38
N GLU A 611 -7.93 3.72 7.72
CA GLU A 611 -9.02 2.75 7.52
C GLU A 611 -10.17 2.93 8.52
N SER A 612 -10.01 3.80 9.51
CA SER A 612 -11.01 4.05 10.53
C SER A 612 -12.12 4.99 10.05
N GLY A 613 -13.36 4.50 10.02
CA GLY A 613 -14.57 5.31 9.82
C GLY A 613 -15.35 5.06 8.53
N GLU A 614 -16.57 5.52 8.52
CA GLU A 614 -17.52 5.39 7.37
C GLU A 614 -17.00 6.10 6.11
N THR A 615 -16.31 7.22 6.28
CA THR A 615 -15.76 8.03 5.19
C THR A 615 -14.64 7.33 4.42
N ALA A 616 -13.79 6.54 5.10
CA ALA A 616 -12.77 5.75 4.45
C ALA A 616 -13.40 4.70 3.52
N ALA A 617 -14.50 4.07 3.94
CA ALA A 617 -15.26 3.11 3.13
C ALA A 617 -15.79 3.76 1.84
N ASP A 618 -16.30 4.98 1.89
CA ASP A 618 -16.85 5.69 0.73
C ASP A 618 -15.80 6.00 -0.35
N ILE A 619 -14.55 6.27 0.06
CA ILE A 619 -13.44 6.55 -0.85
C ILE A 619 -12.79 5.27 -1.38
N THR A 620 -12.81 4.20 -0.61
CA THR A 620 -12.07 2.95 -0.92
C THR A 620 -12.91 1.89 -1.61
N THR A 621 -14.21 2.13 -1.84
CA THR A 621 -15.12 1.14 -2.45
C THR A 621 -15.17 1.15 -3.98
N VAL A 622 -14.18 1.72 -4.65
CA VAL A 622 -14.17 1.88 -6.13
C VAL A 622 -14.25 0.56 -6.91
N ASN A 623 -13.81 -0.56 -6.32
CA ASN A 623 -13.82 -1.87 -6.97
C ASN A 623 -14.77 -2.85 -6.26
N THR A 624 -15.91 -2.39 -5.77
CA THR A 624 -16.87 -3.22 -5.06
C THR A 624 -18.27 -3.11 -5.64
N VAL A 625 -19.06 -4.17 -5.45
CA VAL A 625 -20.50 -4.19 -5.74
C VAL A 625 -21.23 -4.41 -4.42
N PRO A 626 -22.18 -3.54 -4.04
CA PRO A 626 -22.94 -3.70 -2.80
C PRO A 626 -23.68 -5.04 -2.75
N VAL A 627 -23.59 -5.71 -1.61
CA VAL A 627 -24.34 -6.95 -1.33
C VAL A 627 -25.68 -6.55 -0.72
N PRO A 628 -26.83 -6.96 -1.28
CA PRO A 628 -28.12 -6.71 -0.68
C PRO A 628 -28.22 -7.32 0.73
N GLU A 629 -28.95 -6.67 1.63
CA GLU A 629 -29.13 -7.13 3.03
C GLU A 629 -29.63 -8.58 3.16
N ASN A 630 -30.43 -9.03 2.20
CA ASN A 630 -31.02 -10.37 2.17
C ASN A 630 -30.29 -11.32 1.19
N PHE A 631 -29.08 -10.97 0.74
CA PHE A 631 -28.33 -11.83 -0.17
C PHE A 631 -27.85 -13.08 0.56
N SER A 632 -28.18 -14.22 -0.02
CA SER A 632 -27.77 -15.53 0.48
C SER A 632 -27.42 -16.43 -0.69
N PHE A 633 -26.41 -17.27 -0.51
CA PHE A 633 -26.12 -18.38 -1.41
C PHE A 633 -27.07 -19.58 -1.24
N ALA A 634 -28.10 -19.44 -0.43
CA ALA A 634 -29.16 -20.43 -0.40
C ALA A 634 -29.90 -20.51 -1.76
N TYR A 635 -30.53 -21.67 -2.04
CA TYR A 635 -31.36 -21.80 -3.23
C TYR A 635 -32.34 -20.62 -3.36
N SER A 636 -32.34 -19.99 -4.53
CA SER A 636 -33.22 -18.85 -4.83
C SER A 636 -33.89 -19.05 -6.19
N ASP A 637 -35.19 -18.74 -6.25
CA ASP A 637 -35.94 -18.71 -7.53
C ASP A 637 -35.43 -17.60 -8.47
N GLN A 638 -34.55 -16.68 -7.99
CA GLN A 638 -33.89 -15.64 -8.78
C GLN A 638 -32.58 -16.08 -9.40
N THR A 639 -32.17 -17.35 -9.20
CA THR A 639 -31.01 -17.92 -9.85
C THR A 639 -31.37 -18.37 -11.26
N THR A 640 -30.63 -17.92 -12.25
CA THR A 640 -30.78 -18.34 -13.65
C THR A 640 -29.54 -19.13 -14.08
N TYR A 641 -29.74 -20.03 -15.04
CA TYR A 641 -28.66 -20.90 -15.52
C TYR A 641 -28.49 -20.73 -17.02
N GLY A 642 -27.28 -20.71 -17.50
CA GLY A 642 -27.00 -20.57 -18.91
C GLY A 642 -25.63 -20.02 -19.24
N LYS A 643 -25.56 -19.33 -20.37
CA LYS A 643 -24.29 -18.83 -20.94
C LYS A 643 -24.28 -17.32 -20.94
N THR A 644 -23.07 -16.79 -21.08
CA THR A 644 -22.83 -15.36 -21.26
C THR A 644 -22.92 -14.97 -22.74
N THR A 645 -23.07 -13.67 -23.03
CA THR A 645 -22.91 -13.12 -24.36
C THR A 645 -21.44 -13.19 -24.78
N GLU A 646 -21.17 -13.15 -26.10
CA GLU A 646 -19.78 -13.13 -26.62
C GLU A 646 -18.96 -11.95 -26.13
N SER A 647 -19.59 -10.85 -25.80
CA SER A 647 -18.96 -9.62 -25.32
C SER A 647 -18.96 -9.48 -23.80
N ALA A 648 -19.41 -10.52 -23.08
CA ALA A 648 -19.53 -10.46 -21.64
C ALA A 648 -18.17 -10.34 -20.96
N LYS A 649 -18.09 -9.46 -19.94
CA LYS A 649 -16.94 -9.35 -19.06
C LYS A 649 -17.30 -9.93 -17.70
N LEU A 650 -16.56 -10.96 -17.28
CA LEU A 650 -16.65 -11.57 -15.97
C LEU A 650 -15.49 -11.08 -15.11
N PHE A 651 -15.79 -10.38 -14.04
CA PHE A 651 -14.78 -9.88 -13.11
C PHE A 651 -14.60 -10.86 -11.95
N LYS A 652 -13.42 -11.45 -11.88
CA LYS A 652 -13.07 -12.38 -10.82
C LYS A 652 -13.20 -11.68 -9.46
N ILE A 653 -13.99 -12.28 -8.58
CA ILE A 653 -14.13 -11.76 -7.22
C ILE A 653 -12.98 -12.23 -6.32
N ASN A 654 -12.57 -11.36 -5.41
CA ASN A 654 -11.72 -11.74 -4.30
C ASN A 654 -12.56 -12.59 -3.33
N PRO A 655 -12.05 -13.71 -2.80
CA PRO A 655 -12.77 -14.51 -1.81
C PRO A 655 -13.06 -13.78 -0.49
N LYS A 656 -12.48 -12.60 -0.26
CA LYS A 656 -12.82 -11.76 0.88
C LYS A 656 -14.03 -10.90 0.54
N VAL A 657 -15.12 -11.08 1.30
CA VAL A 657 -16.25 -10.14 1.29
C VAL A 657 -15.92 -9.05 2.31
N LEU A 658 -15.86 -7.80 1.87
CA LEU A 658 -15.59 -6.66 2.76
C LEU A 658 -16.76 -6.46 3.72
N ASP A 659 -16.58 -6.75 5.00
CA ASP A 659 -17.59 -6.59 6.07
C ASP A 659 -18.97 -7.19 5.80
N GLY A 660 -19.05 -8.12 4.86
CA GLY A 660 -20.33 -8.67 4.41
C GLY A 660 -21.22 -7.69 3.64
N LYS A 661 -20.74 -6.48 3.33
CA LYS A 661 -21.51 -5.41 2.66
C LYS A 661 -21.25 -5.33 1.16
N TYR A 662 -20.07 -5.80 0.70
CA TYR A 662 -19.66 -5.63 -0.68
C TYR A 662 -19.02 -6.90 -1.24
N PHE A 663 -19.28 -7.19 -2.50
CA PHE A 663 -18.45 -8.08 -3.31
C PHE A 663 -17.31 -7.27 -3.91
N GLU A 664 -16.12 -7.72 -3.68
CA GLU A 664 -14.89 -7.14 -4.20
C GLU A 664 -14.46 -7.89 -5.45
N PHE A 665 -14.10 -7.18 -6.50
CA PHE A 665 -13.54 -7.77 -7.71
C PHE A 665 -12.10 -7.32 -7.95
N ILE A 666 -11.35 -8.17 -8.62
CA ILE A 666 -9.99 -7.88 -9.03
C ILE A 666 -10.06 -7.08 -10.33
N LYS A 667 -9.65 -5.81 -10.31
CA LYS A 667 -9.76 -4.87 -11.43
C LYS A 667 -9.22 -5.42 -12.76
N ASP A 668 -8.06 -6.08 -12.72
CA ASP A 668 -7.41 -6.66 -13.89
C ASP A 668 -7.65 -8.18 -14.02
N GLY A 669 -8.56 -8.71 -13.20
CA GLY A 669 -8.86 -10.15 -13.11
C GLY A 669 -10.08 -10.58 -13.90
N TYR A 670 -10.45 -9.89 -14.98
CA TYR A 670 -11.55 -10.38 -15.78
C TYR A 670 -11.13 -11.60 -16.61
N LEU A 671 -12.11 -12.47 -16.79
CA LEU A 671 -11.95 -13.72 -17.49
C LEU A 671 -12.38 -13.52 -18.94
N SER A 672 -11.42 -13.37 -19.83
CA SER A 672 -11.70 -13.02 -21.22
C SER A 672 -12.20 -14.21 -22.09
N GLU A 673 -12.10 -15.43 -21.59
CA GLU A 673 -12.34 -16.63 -22.39
C GLU A 673 -12.86 -17.78 -21.54
N THR A 674 -14.16 -17.82 -21.36
CA THR A 674 -14.83 -19.08 -21.03
C THR A 674 -15.72 -19.46 -22.19
N GLU A 675 -15.09 -19.87 -23.28
CA GLU A 675 -15.82 -20.44 -24.38
C GLU A 675 -16.68 -21.60 -23.89
N ASN A 676 -17.99 -21.46 -24.04
CA ASN A 676 -19.02 -22.49 -23.78
C ASN A 676 -19.19 -23.00 -22.35
N ALA A 677 -18.74 -22.29 -21.31
CA ALA A 677 -19.06 -22.71 -19.94
C ALA A 677 -20.49 -22.27 -19.55
N ASP A 678 -21.21 -23.16 -18.86
CA ASP A 678 -22.47 -22.80 -18.22
C ASP A 678 -22.20 -22.18 -16.84
N TYR A 679 -23.01 -21.18 -16.48
CA TYR A 679 -22.97 -20.48 -15.21
C TYR A 679 -24.32 -20.55 -14.48
N ALA A 680 -24.26 -20.59 -13.17
CA ALA A 680 -25.34 -20.21 -12.31
C ALA A 680 -25.22 -18.70 -12.06
N PHE A 681 -26.22 -17.93 -12.48
CA PHE A 681 -26.30 -16.49 -12.29
C PHE A 681 -27.18 -16.18 -11.08
N VAL A 682 -26.57 -15.74 -10.00
CA VAL A 682 -27.30 -15.34 -8.78
C VAL A 682 -27.43 -13.82 -8.78
N LYS A 683 -28.64 -13.33 -8.90
CA LYS A 683 -28.91 -11.89 -8.96
C LYS A 683 -28.45 -11.20 -7.69
N ILE A 684 -27.55 -10.20 -7.82
CA ILE A 684 -27.11 -9.33 -6.72
C ILE A 684 -28.05 -8.13 -6.61
N ASN A 685 -28.23 -7.44 -7.73
CA ASN A 685 -29.10 -6.25 -7.84
C ASN A 685 -29.59 -6.10 -9.29
N GLU A 686 -30.24 -4.98 -9.61
CA GLU A 686 -30.79 -4.74 -10.95
C GLU A 686 -29.71 -4.65 -12.06
N LYS A 687 -28.46 -4.42 -11.72
CA LYS A 687 -27.37 -4.26 -12.68
C LYS A 687 -26.48 -5.50 -12.78
N TYR A 688 -26.25 -6.22 -11.68
CA TYR A 688 -25.23 -7.27 -11.56
C TYR A 688 -25.76 -8.58 -11.02
N SER A 689 -25.14 -9.66 -11.49
CA SER A 689 -25.26 -11.00 -10.95
C SER A 689 -23.88 -11.58 -10.64
N LEU A 690 -23.85 -12.55 -9.73
CA LEU A 690 -22.70 -13.47 -9.62
C LEU A 690 -22.86 -14.54 -10.68
N ALA A 691 -21.81 -14.77 -11.46
CA ALA A 691 -21.67 -15.91 -12.36
C ALA A 691 -20.79 -16.96 -11.68
N ILE A 692 -21.33 -18.14 -11.41
CA ILE A 692 -20.65 -19.19 -10.64
C ILE A 692 -20.69 -20.50 -11.41
N ASN A 693 -19.53 -21.15 -11.49
CA ASN A 693 -19.42 -22.53 -11.95
C ASN A 693 -18.42 -23.33 -11.07
N SER A 694 -18.03 -24.54 -11.47
CA SER A 694 -17.10 -25.37 -10.71
C SER A 694 -15.70 -24.79 -10.52
N SER A 695 -15.31 -23.80 -11.33
CA SER A 695 -13.96 -23.25 -11.39
C SER A 695 -13.89 -21.77 -11.08
N VAL A 696 -14.98 -21.04 -11.23
CA VAL A 696 -15.02 -19.57 -11.23
C VAL A 696 -16.19 -19.04 -10.42
N ALA A 697 -15.94 -17.96 -9.66
CA ALA A 697 -16.96 -17.07 -9.16
C ALA A 697 -16.57 -15.65 -9.60
N ALA A 698 -17.49 -14.98 -10.32
CA ALA A 698 -17.23 -13.69 -10.93
C ALA A 698 -18.47 -12.79 -10.91
N ILE A 699 -18.30 -11.48 -11.00
CA ILE A 699 -19.39 -10.52 -11.20
C ILE A 699 -19.59 -10.28 -12.70
N ILE A 700 -20.83 -10.25 -13.12
CA ILE A 700 -21.26 -10.00 -14.50
C ILE A 700 -22.43 -9.00 -14.52
N ARG A 701 -22.54 -8.17 -15.56
CA ARG A 701 -23.75 -7.38 -15.79
C ARG A 701 -24.92 -8.28 -16.20
N ASN A 702 -26.11 -7.97 -15.69
CA ASN A 702 -27.32 -8.70 -16.08
C ASN A 702 -27.62 -8.62 -17.60
N SER A 703 -27.19 -7.55 -18.27
CA SER A 703 -27.27 -7.41 -19.72
C SER A 703 -26.40 -8.40 -20.50
N ASP A 704 -25.38 -8.94 -19.89
CA ASP A 704 -24.39 -9.82 -20.51
C ASP A 704 -24.71 -11.31 -20.30
N VAL A 705 -25.86 -11.61 -19.68
CA VAL A 705 -26.41 -12.97 -19.56
C VAL A 705 -27.21 -13.30 -20.81
N ALA A 706 -26.79 -14.27 -21.61
CA ALA A 706 -27.36 -14.52 -22.90
C ALA A 706 -28.54 -15.50 -22.89
N THR A 707 -28.49 -16.56 -22.12
CA THR A 707 -29.51 -17.60 -22.10
C THR A 707 -29.64 -18.21 -20.72
N ALA A 708 -30.85 -18.32 -20.24
CA ALA A 708 -31.20 -19.13 -19.10
C ALA A 708 -31.78 -20.48 -19.61
N SER A 709 -31.23 -21.60 -19.21
CA SER A 709 -31.94 -22.86 -19.31
C SER A 709 -33.12 -22.79 -18.35
N SER A 710 -34.32 -22.98 -18.88
CA SER A 710 -35.49 -23.11 -18.03
C SER A 710 -35.38 -24.40 -17.22
N TYR A 711 -35.64 -24.26 -15.94
CA TYR A 711 -35.89 -25.39 -15.07
C TYR A 711 -37.17 -26.07 -15.49
N GLU A 712 -37.10 -27.37 -15.86
CA GLU A 712 -38.30 -28.19 -16.14
C GLU A 712 -38.67 -28.95 -14.87
N GLY A 713 -39.84 -28.62 -14.30
CA GLY A 713 -40.38 -29.30 -13.13
C GLY A 713 -41.06 -30.61 -13.51
N GLU A 714 -40.46 -31.76 -13.21
CA GLU A 714 -41.13 -33.04 -13.10
C GLU A 714 -41.00 -33.54 -11.66
N GLU A 715 -42.09 -33.83 -11.00
CA GLU A 715 -42.07 -34.51 -9.71
C GLU A 715 -41.70 -36.01 -9.94
N LEU A 716 -40.49 -36.37 -9.53
CA LEU A 716 -40.01 -37.74 -9.56
C LEU A 716 -39.70 -38.20 -8.14
N SER A 717 -39.96 -39.49 -7.89
CA SER A 717 -39.57 -40.17 -6.67
C SER A 717 -38.40 -41.09 -6.97
N LEU A 718 -37.22 -40.78 -6.44
CA LEU A 718 -36.01 -41.58 -6.59
C LEU A 718 -35.45 -41.94 -5.21
N TYR A 719 -34.51 -42.82 -5.16
CA TYR A 719 -33.81 -43.21 -3.92
C TYR A 719 -32.37 -42.83 -3.98
N SER A 720 -31.82 -42.41 -2.85
CA SER A 720 -30.39 -42.14 -2.72
C SER A 720 -29.57 -43.44 -2.78
N VAL A 721 -28.54 -43.47 -3.60
CA VAL A 721 -27.59 -44.57 -3.67
C VAL A 721 -26.63 -44.56 -2.50
N VAL A 722 -26.26 -43.40 -2.05
CA VAL A 722 -25.27 -43.12 -0.98
C VAL A 722 -25.73 -41.96 -0.14
N GLY A 723 -25.15 -41.80 1.06
CA GLY A 723 -25.31 -40.55 1.82
C GLY A 723 -24.61 -39.39 1.11
N PHE A 724 -25.29 -38.26 0.97
CA PHE A 724 -24.77 -37.06 0.34
C PHE A 724 -25.41 -35.81 0.93
N ASP A 725 -24.81 -34.68 0.58
CA ASP A 725 -25.32 -33.33 0.93
C ASP A 725 -25.85 -32.66 -0.34
N ALA A 726 -26.85 -31.81 -0.19
CA ALA A 726 -27.35 -30.98 -1.26
C ALA A 726 -26.66 -29.62 -1.30
N TYR A 727 -26.71 -28.98 -2.46
CA TYR A 727 -26.03 -27.73 -2.72
C TYR A 727 -27.03 -26.64 -3.15
N ALA A 728 -26.77 -25.41 -2.76
CA ALA A 728 -27.58 -24.26 -3.16
C ALA A 728 -27.52 -23.95 -4.67
N LEU A 729 -26.43 -24.38 -5.31
CA LEU A 729 -26.16 -24.23 -6.73
C LEU A 729 -25.76 -25.60 -7.32
N PRO A 730 -25.90 -25.86 -8.63
CA PRO A 730 -25.47 -27.09 -9.30
C PRO A 730 -23.94 -27.17 -9.43
N VAL A 731 -23.25 -26.84 -8.35
CA VAL A 731 -21.80 -26.81 -8.21
C VAL A 731 -21.43 -27.56 -6.92
N LEU A 732 -20.77 -28.68 -7.06
CA LEU A 732 -20.38 -29.55 -5.92
C LEU A 732 -19.17 -28.94 -5.18
N SER A 733 -19.35 -27.76 -4.60
CA SER A 733 -18.34 -27.09 -3.78
C SER A 733 -18.86 -26.95 -2.35
N SER A 734 -17.99 -27.17 -1.38
CA SER A 734 -18.33 -26.98 0.04
C SER A 734 -18.83 -25.58 0.38
N ALA A 735 -18.46 -24.57 -0.43
CA ALA A 735 -18.93 -23.19 -0.29
C ALA A 735 -20.44 -23.04 -0.53
N TYR A 736 -21.05 -23.93 -1.29
CA TYR A 736 -22.48 -23.87 -1.66
C TYR A 736 -23.28 -25.01 -1.05
N LYS A 737 -22.76 -25.70 -0.06
CA LYS A 737 -23.43 -26.77 0.66
C LYS A 737 -24.60 -26.22 1.48
N THR A 738 -25.78 -26.85 1.38
CA THR A 738 -26.94 -26.50 2.21
C THR A 738 -26.94 -27.30 3.52
N SER A 739 -27.93 -27.05 4.38
CA SER A 739 -28.16 -27.86 5.57
C SER A 739 -28.77 -29.23 5.23
N LEU A 740 -29.23 -29.47 3.99
CA LEU A 740 -29.84 -30.70 3.57
C LEU A 740 -28.83 -31.83 3.40
N SER A 741 -29.02 -32.89 4.14
CA SER A 741 -28.27 -34.14 4.01
C SER A 741 -29.22 -35.31 3.85
N PHE A 742 -28.75 -36.31 3.15
CA PHE A 742 -29.52 -37.53 2.83
C PHE A 742 -28.70 -38.77 3.17
N GLU A 743 -29.39 -39.78 3.67
CA GLU A 743 -28.80 -41.07 3.93
C GLU A 743 -28.98 -42.02 2.72
N SER A 744 -28.16 -43.05 2.65
CA SER A 744 -28.28 -44.09 1.63
C SER A 744 -29.63 -44.83 1.73
N GLY A 745 -30.32 -44.92 0.60
CA GLY A 745 -31.64 -45.57 0.52
C GLY A 745 -32.82 -44.64 0.88
N GLU A 746 -32.56 -43.36 1.19
CA GLU A 746 -33.62 -42.41 1.48
C GLU A 746 -34.41 -42.07 0.21
N ASN A 747 -35.75 -41.94 0.35
CA ASN A 747 -36.61 -41.53 -0.75
C ASN A 747 -36.45 -40.00 -0.99
N LEU A 748 -36.19 -39.62 -2.22
CA LEU A 748 -35.94 -38.25 -2.64
C LEU A 748 -37.12 -37.68 -3.42
N LYS A 749 -37.67 -36.57 -2.95
CA LYS A 749 -38.65 -35.82 -3.72
C LYS A 749 -37.93 -34.90 -4.69
N ILE A 750 -37.84 -35.29 -5.96
CA ILE A 750 -37.28 -34.50 -7.04
C ILE A 750 -38.38 -33.56 -7.52
N VAL A 751 -38.10 -32.26 -7.47
CA VAL A 751 -39.05 -31.22 -7.93
C VAL A 751 -38.57 -30.57 -9.23
N GLY A 752 -37.40 -30.99 -9.76
CA GLY A 752 -36.97 -30.63 -11.08
C GLY A 752 -35.61 -31.17 -11.52
N LYS A 753 -35.33 -30.96 -12.79
CA LYS A 753 -34.14 -31.44 -13.49
C LYS A 753 -33.45 -30.25 -14.18
N LEU A 754 -32.13 -30.20 -14.08
CA LEU A 754 -31.29 -29.19 -14.73
C LEU A 754 -30.07 -29.87 -15.36
N ASP A 755 -29.86 -29.65 -16.65
CA ASP A 755 -28.62 -30.02 -17.32
C ASP A 755 -27.66 -28.82 -17.27
N PHE A 756 -26.48 -28.99 -16.65
CA PHE A 756 -25.55 -27.91 -16.38
C PHE A 756 -24.11 -28.43 -16.44
N ASN A 757 -23.24 -27.79 -17.23
CA ASN A 757 -21.85 -28.21 -17.46
C ASN A 757 -21.74 -29.73 -17.82
N GLU A 758 -22.53 -30.14 -18.80
CA GLU A 758 -22.59 -31.54 -19.31
C GLU A 758 -22.97 -32.57 -18.25
N LYS A 759 -23.61 -32.15 -17.16
CA LYS A 759 -24.11 -33.00 -16.08
C LYS A 759 -25.57 -32.70 -15.81
N THR A 760 -26.27 -33.73 -15.38
CA THR A 760 -27.66 -33.61 -14.92
C THR A 760 -27.68 -33.45 -13.42
N TYR A 761 -28.35 -32.41 -12.95
CA TYR A 761 -28.63 -32.17 -11.54
C TYR A 761 -30.13 -32.28 -11.30
N TYR A 762 -30.49 -32.82 -10.14
CA TYR A 762 -31.86 -32.79 -9.65
C TYR A 762 -31.99 -31.76 -8.55
N LEU A 763 -33.08 -30.98 -8.62
CA LEU A 763 -33.53 -30.17 -7.50
C LEU A 763 -34.42 -31.01 -6.61
N ILE A 764 -34.05 -31.11 -5.36
CA ILE A 764 -34.81 -31.85 -4.35
C ILE A 764 -35.47 -30.90 -3.37
N ASP A 765 -36.63 -31.32 -2.82
CA ASP A 765 -37.35 -30.63 -1.76
C ASP A 765 -37.46 -31.55 -0.55
N LYS A 766 -36.96 -31.11 0.60
CA LYS A 766 -37.06 -31.80 1.89
C LYS A 766 -37.61 -30.84 2.93
N GLY A 767 -38.91 -30.93 3.17
CA GLY A 767 -39.57 -30.09 4.17
C GLY A 767 -39.65 -28.59 3.82
N GLY A 768 -39.66 -28.26 2.52
CA GLY A 768 -39.71 -26.89 2.02
C GLY A 768 -38.33 -26.26 1.76
N GLU A 769 -37.26 -26.90 2.21
CA GLU A 769 -35.89 -26.51 1.87
C GLU A 769 -35.49 -27.23 0.57
N LYS A 770 -34.88 -26.47 -0.34
CA LYS A 770 -34.47 -26.97 -1.65
C LYS A 770 -32.96 -26.97 -1.83
N GLY A 771 -32.48 -27.90 -2.65
CA GLY A 771 -31.08 -27.97 -3.01
C GLY A 771 -30.83 -28.86 -4.22
N TYR A 772 -29.70 -28.65 -4.88
CA TYR A 772 -29.28 -29.45 -6.04
C TYR A 772 -28.42 -30.62 -5.61
N ILE A 773 -28.65 -31.77 -6.29
CA ILE A 773 -27.82 -32.95 -6.19
C ILE A 773 -27.42 -33.41 -7.57
N ASP A 774 -26.28 -34.04 -7.68
CA ASP A 774 -25.87 -34.73 -8.91
C ASP A 774 -26.76 -35.97 -9.14
N SER A 775 -27.36 -36.10 -10.32
CA SER A 775 -28.26 -37.21 -10.67
C SER A 775 -27.62 -38.61 -10.49
N SER A 776 -26.30 -38.68 -10.53
CA SER A 776 -25.56 -39.95 -10.29
C SER A 776 -25.67 -40.46 -8.85
N PHE A 777 -26.14 -39.65 -7.91
CA PHE A 777 -26.45 -40.07 -6.53
C PHE A 777 -27.82 -40.74 -6.37
N THR A 778 -28.59 -40.87 -7.44
CA THR A 778 -29.97 -41.35 -7.40
C THR A 778 -30.16 -42.63 -8.17
N THR A 779 -31.18 -43.39 -7.81
CA THR A 779 -31.62 -44.62 -8.49
C THR A 779 -33.15 -44.82 -8.38
N ASP A 780 -33.73 -45.47 -9.37
CA ASP A 780 -35.12 -45.91 -9.36
C ASP A 780 -35.35 -47.23 -8.60
N LYS A 781 -34.26 -47.88 -8.17
CA LYS A 781 -34.31 -49.19 -7.55
C LYS A 781 -34.26 -49.13 -6.03
N ILE A 782 -35.27 -49.69 -5.36
CA ILE A 782 -35.39 -49.70 -3.89
C ILE A 782 -34.30 -50.52 -3.16
N ALA A 783 -33.66 -51.47 -3.84
CA ALA A 783 -32.76 -52.44 -3.20
C ALA A 783 -31.28 -52.12 -3.42
N VAL A 784 -30.84 -50.99 -2.91
CA VAL A 784 -29.39 -50.77 -2.85
C VAL A 784 -28.92 -51.09 -1.43
N LYS A 785 -28.08 -52.09 -1.28
CA LYS A 785 -27.32 -52.24 -0.02
C LYS A 785 -26.49 -51.01 0.20
N PRO A 786 -26.52 -50.40 1.40
CA PRO A 786 -25.81 -49.19 1.67
C PRO A 786 -24.33 -49.33 1.35
N GLY A 787 -23.86 -48.67 0.30
CA GLY A 787 -22.47 -48.57 -0.03
C GLY A 787 -21.81 -47.48 0.80
N LYS A 788 -20.54 -47.64 1.12
CA LYS A 788 -19.79 -46.60 1.79
C LYS A 788 -19.64 -45.43 0.84
N SER A 789 -20.19 -44.24 1.22
CA SER A 789 -19.95 -43.04 0.48
C SER A 789 -18.47 -42.67 0.55
N VAL A 790 -17.88 -42.32 -0.58
CA VAL A 790 -16.47 -41.99 -0.66
C VAL A 790 -16.28 -40.53 -1.11
N ASP A 791 -17.08 -40.09 -2.06
CA ASP A 791 -16.99 -38.73 -2.69
C ASP A 791 -15.57 -38.14 -2.73
N LYS A 792 -14.62 -38.87 -3.30
CA LYS A 792 -13.22 -38.51 -3.36
C LYS A 792 -12.69 -38.51 -4.78
N SER A 793 -11.80 -37.56 -5.07
CA SER A 793 -10.99 -37.60 -6.28
C SER A 793 -10.00 -38.77 -6.20
N ALA A 794 -9.86 -39.51 -7.28
CA ALA A 794 -8.95 -40.66 -7.40
C ALA A 794 -8.49 -40.83 -8.85
N TYR A 795 -7.57 -41.74 -9.06
CA TYR A 795 -7.18 -42.20 -10.39
C TYR A 795 -7.54 -43.70 -10.55
N VAL A 796 -7.97 -44.06 -11.74
CA VAL A 796 -8.06 -45.46 -12.12
C VAL A 796 -6.89 -45.84 -13.02
N TYR A 797 -6.22 -46.92 -12.70
CA TYR A 797 -5.07 -47.38 -13.46
C TYR A 797 -4.87 -48.90 -13.36
N ASP A 798 -4.73 -49.55 -14.50
CA ASP A 798 -4.20 -50.92 -14.65
C ASP A 798 -3.33 -50.97 -15.92
N LYS A 799 -2.21 -51.68 -15.89
CA LYS A 799 -1.29 -51.80 -17.03
C LYS A 799 -1.96 -52.40 -18.28
N ARG A 800 -2.98 -53.23 -18.10
CA ARG A 800 -3.76 -53.91 -19.16
C ARG A 800 -4.98 -53.10 -19.60
N GLY A 801 -5.26 -51.97 -18.92
CA GLY A 801 -6.45 -51.17 -19.08
C GLY A 801 -7.53 -51.53 -18.05
N VAL A 802 -8.28 -50.54 -17.62
CA VAL A 802 -9.35 -50.64 -16.62
C VAL A 802 -10.65 -51.00 -17.33
N THR A 803 -11.23 -52.13 -17.01
CA THR A 803 -12.53 -52.52 -17.52
C THR A 803 -13.64 -51.78 -16.79
N VAL A 804 -14.56 -51.18 -17.51
CA VAL A 804 -15.76 -50.54 -16.97
C VAL A 804 -16.90 -51.56 -16.95
N TYR A 805 -17.61 -51.58 -15.83
CA TYR A 805 -18.73 -52.49 -15.57
C TYR A 805 -20.03 -51.66 -15.47
N ASP A 806 -21.17 -52.32 -15.77
CA ASP A 806 -22.50 -51.78 -15.59
C ASP A 806 -23.01 -51.91 -14.13
N GLU A 807 -24.25 -51.58 -13.88
CA GLU A 807 -24.89 -51.67 -12.56
C GLU A 807 -25.04 -53.09 -12.04
N ASN A 808 -25.03 -54.10 -12.92
CA ASN A 808 -25.07 -55.51 -12.59
C ASN A 808 -23.70 -56.14 -12.46
N HIS A 809 -22.64 -55.29 -12.50
CA HIS A 809 -21.23 -55.71 -12.54
C HIS A 809 -20.87 -56.58 -13.76
N ALA A 810 -21.61 -56.46 -14.85
CA ALA A 810 -21.27 -57.04 -16.14
C ALA A 810 -20.32 -56.09 -16.91
N ALA A 811 -19.33 -56.63 -17.62
CA ALA A 811 -18.39 -55.86 -18.40
C ALA A 811 -19.10 -55.16 -19.59
N THR A 812 -19.02 -53.84 -19.66
CA THR A 812 -19.64 -53.02 -20.71
C THR A 812 -18.90 -53.07 -22.06
N GLY A 813 -17.74 -53.69 -22.12
CA GLY A 813 -16.85 -53.65 -23.27
C GLY A 813 -15.99 -52.40 -23.36
N LYS A 814 -16.25 -51.39 -22.54
CA LYS A 814 -15.40 -50.14 -22.46
C LYS A 814 -14.16 -50.43 -21.60
N THR A 815 -12.99 -50.20 -22.17
CA THR A 815 -11.70 -50.30 -21.46
C THR A 815 -10.97 -48.96 -21.50
N ILE A 816 -10.54 -48.50 -20.33
CA ILE A 816 -9.82 -47.24 -20.18
C ILE A 816 -8.32 -47.54 -20.13
N LYS A 817 -7.56 -46.94 -21.05
CA LYS A 817 -6.10 -47.10 -21.10
C LYS A 817 -5.41 -45.98 -20.41
N GLY A 818 -4.34 -46.28 -19.69
CA GLY A 818 -3.53 -45.30 -18.96
C GLY A 818 -4.15 -44.86 -17.63
N LYS A 819 -3.52 -43.87 -17.01
CA LYS A 819 -3.96 -43.28 -15.72
C LYS A 819 -5.02 -42.21 -16.00
N ASN A 820 -6.26 -42.46 -15.57
CA ASN A 820 -7.36 -41.53 -15.76
C ASN A 820 -7.89 -41.02 -14.42
N GLN A 821 -8.11 -39.72 -14.33
CA GLN A 821 -8.74 -39.11 -13.16
C GLN A 821 -10.21 -39.45 -13.11
N VAL A 822 -10.70 -39.81 -11.94
CA VAL A 822 -12.10 -40.14 -11.69
C VAL A 822 -12.54 -39.59 -10.36
N ARG A 823 -13.84 -39.43 -10.20
CA ARG A 823 -14.44 -39.13 -8.91
C ARG A 823 -15.15 -40.39 -8.42
N VAL A 824 -14.70 -40.95 -7.29
CA VAL A 824 -15.31 -42.11 -6.67
C VAL A 824 -16.55 -41.68 -5.92
N ILE A 825 -17.72 -42.17 -6.35
CA ILE A 825 -19.03 -41.80 -5.79
C ILE A 825 -19.37 -42.72 -4.62
N SER A 826 -19.25 -44.03 -4.83
CA SER A 826 -19.52 -45.03 -3.81
C SER A 826 -18.66 -46.26 -4.00
N SER A 827 -18.54 -47.08 -2.95
CA SER A 827 -17.82 -48.34 -2.99
C SER A 827 -18.59 -49.41 -2.25
N ALA A 828 -18.90 -50.52 -2.94
CA ALA A 828 -19.58 -51.67 -2.37
C ALA A 828 -19.21 -52.98 -3.12
N ASN A 829 -19.17 -54.10 -2.43
CA ASN A 829 -19.00 -55.45 -3.01
C ASN A 829 -17.77 -55.61 -3.94
N GLY A 830 -16.67 -54.90 -3.63
CA GLY A 830 -15.43 -54.95 -4.42
C GLY A 830 -15.41 -54.06 -5.67
N TYR A 831 -16.46 -53.27 -5.90
CA TYR A 831 -16.58 -52.31 -6.99
C TYR A 831 -16.85 -50.93 -6.47
N SER A 832 -16.39 -49.93 -7.21
CA SER A 832 -16.71 -48.52 -6.97
C SER A 832 -17.43 -47.91 -8.16
N LYS A 833 -18.52 -47.19 -7.88
CA LYS A 833 -19.17 -46.30 -8.84
C LYS A 833 -18.29 -45.07 -9.00
N VAL A 834 -17.85 -44.82 -10.22
CA VAL A 834 -16.97 -43.71 -10.51
C VAL A 834 -17.52 -42.84 -11.63
N ARG A 835 -17.26 -41.54 -11.58
CA ARG A 835 -17.49 -40.63 -12.69
C ARG A 835 -16.14 -40.33 -13.35
N PHE A 836 -16.09 -40.50 -14.66
CA PHE A 836 -14.93 -40.23 -15.50
C PHE A 836 -14.89 -38.75 -15.89
N SER A 837 -13.74 -38.29 -16.41
CA SER A 837 -13.54 -36.93 -16.86
C SER A 837 -14.45 -36.49 -18.03
N ASP A 838 -14.96 -37.45 -18.80
CA ASP A 838 -15.94 -37.27 -19.87
C ASP A 838 -17.40 -37.20 -19.37
N GLY A 839 -17.61 -37.08 -18.04
CA GLY A 839 -18.94 -37.06 -17.42
C GLY A 839 -19.63 -38.40 -17.30
N SER A 840 -19.18 -39.44 -18.02
CA SER A 840 -19.80 -40.79 -17.96
C SER A 840 -19.61 -41.40 -16.59
N VAL A 841 -20.59 -42.22 -16.19
CA VAL A 841 -20.59 -42.99 -14.93
C VAL A 841 -20.49 -44.47 -15.22
N GLY A 842 -19.72 -45.18 -14.42
CA GLY A 842 -19.58 -46.61 -14.51
C GLY A 842 -19.01 -47.23 -13.24
N PHE A 843 -18.91 -48.56 -13.21
CA PHE A 843 -18.30 -49.24 -12.08
C PHE A 843 -16.91 -49.74 -12.46
N VAL A 844 -15.98 -49.68 -11.55
CA VAL A 844 -14.64 -50.26 -11.68
C VAL A 844 -14.33 -51.08 -10.43
N LYS A 845 -13.44 -52.06 -10.55
CA LYS A 845 -12.97 -52.80 -9.36
C LYS A 845 -12.17 -51.91 -8.42
N ASN A 846 -12.30 -52.13 -7.11
CA ASN A 846 -11.62 -51.30 -6.10
C ASN A 846 -10.09 -51.38 -6.18
N ASP A 847 -9.54 -52.49 -6.67
CA ASP A 847 -8.11 -52.74 -6.80
C ASP A 847 -7.41 -51.86 -7.87
N VAL A 848 -8.17 -51.27 -8.79
CA VAL A 848 -7.65 -50.38 -9.83
C VAL A 848 -7.73 -48.90 -9.45
N ILE A 849 -8.26 -48.57 -8.25
CA ILE A 849 -8.46 -47.20 -7.78
C ILE A 849 -7.27 -46.73 -6.91
N ILE A 850 -6.69 -45.63 -7.28
CA ILE A 850 -5.61 -44.96 -6.54
C ILE A 850 -6.15 -43.63 -6.02
N TYR A 851 -6.39 -43.56 -4.71
CA TYR A 851 -6.82 -42.29 -4.09
C TYR A 851 -5.67 -41.29 -4.01
N ASP A 852 -5.94 -40.05 -4.41
CA ASP A 852 -5.01 -38.95 -4.30
C ASP A 852 -5.05 -38.43 -2.85
N SER A 853 -4.46 -39.19 -1.93
CA SER A 853 -4.43 -38.77 -0.53
C SER A 853 -3.16 -37.99 -0.23
N ALA A 854 -3.29 -36.87 0.45
CA ALA A 854 -2.14 -36.15 1.03
C ALA A 854 -1.30 -37.07 1.94
N SER A 855 -1.89 -38.14 2.46
CA SER A 855 -1.22 -39.19 3.25
C SER A 855 -0.22 -40.02 2.42
N ASP A 856 -0.47 -40.24 1.16
CA ASP A 856 0.43 -41.06 0.30
C ASP A 856 1.61 -40.17 -0.19
N PHE A 857 1.36 -38.87 -0.40
CA PHE A 857 2.45 -37.92 -0.64
C PHE A 857 3.37 -37.78 0.59
N VAL A 858 2.79 -37.71 1.80
CA VAL A 858 3.55 -37.73 3.04
C VAL A 858 4.32 -39.03 3.25
N LYS A 859 3.70 -40.21 2.94
CA LYS A 859 4.39 -41.49 2.98
C LYS A 859 5.54 -41.58 1.97
N CYS A 860 5.36 -41.05 0.76
CA CYS A 860 6.44 -40.96 -0.23
C CYS A 860 7.58 -40.08 0.25
N ILE A 861 7.28 -38.92 0.85
CA ILE A 861 8.31 -38.03 1.42
C ILE A 861 9.03 -38.70 2.59
N VAL A 862 8.29 -39.38 3.49
CA VAL A 862 8.89 -40.12 4.61
C VAL A 862 9.77 -41.28 4.08
N ALA A 863 9.30 -42.02 3.06
CA ALA A 863 10.10 -43.06 2.43
C ALA A 863 11.37 -42.54 1.77
N ILE A 864 11.32 -41.39 1.10
CA ILE A 864 12.49 -40.73 0.51
C ILE A 864 13.46 -40.25 1.61
N LEU A 865 12.91 -39.64 2.69
CA LEU A 865 13.73 -39.20 3.83
C LEU A 865 14.37 -40.38 4.57
N CYS A 866 13.66 -41.51 4.74
CA CYS A 866 14.23 -42.71 5.30
C CYS A 866 15.31 -43.34 4.39
N ALA A 867 15.09 -43.42 3.08
CA ALA A 867 16.07 -43.92 2.12
C ALA A 867 17.32 -43.03 2.07
N SER A 868 17.17 -41.69 2.09
CA SER A 868 18.30 -40.75 2.13
C SER A 868 19.04 -40.82 3.46
N SER A 869 18.36 -41.02 4.58
CA SER A 869 18.99 -41.23 5.90
C SER A 869 19.77 -42.55 5.95
N PHE A 870 19.24 -43.61 5.34
CA PHE A 870 19.97 -44.86 5.19
C PHE A 870 21.21 -44.73 4.29
N LEU A 871 21.10 -43.94 3.20
CA LEU A 871 22.24 -43.67 2.32
C LEU A 871 23.33 -42.87 3.03
N VAL A 872 22.95 -41.87 3.82
CA VAL A 872 23.89 -41.10 4.63
C VAL A 872 24.57 -41.96 5.71
N LEU A 873 23.78 -42.82 6.37
CA LEU A 873 24.30 -43.77 7.34
C LEU A 873 25.28 -44.79 6.68
N ALA A 874 24.92 -45.32 5.51
CA ALA A 874 25.77 -46.24 4.75
C ALA A 874 27.07 -45.56 4.34
N LEU A 875 27.02 -44.32 3.82
CA LEU A 875 28.20 -43.52 3.47
C LEU A 875 29.06 -43.15 4.71
N PHE A 876 28.41 -42.96 5.87
CA PHE A 876 29.10 -42.68 7.12
C PHE A 876 29.85 -43.94 7.65
N PHE A 877 29.17 -45.13 7.53
CA PHE A 877 29.79 -46.39 7.88
C PHE A 877 30.91 -46.76 6.89
N GLU A 878 30.72 -46.55 5.59
CA GLU A 878 31.77 -46.75 4.57
C GLU A 878 32.99 -45.87 4.82
N ARG A 879 32.78 -44.58 5.15
CA ARG A 879 33.84 -43.66 5.48
C ARG A 879 34.57 -44.04 6.75
N LYS A 880 33.86 -44.58 7.76
CA LYS A 880 34.46 -45.03 9.02
C LYS A 880 35.25 -46.34 8.87
N TYR A 881 34.86 -47.21 7.91
CA TYR A 881 35.59 -48.46 7.64
C TYR A 881 36.73 -48.33 6.64
N LEU A 882 36.62 -47.36 5.71
CA LEU A 882 37.67 -47.15 4.68
C LEU A 882 38.79 -46.16 5.11
N PHE A 883 38.52 -45.26 6.03
CA PHE A 883 39.52 -44.24 6.48
C PHE A 883 39.87 -44.35 7.97
N GLY A 884 39.46 -45.39 8.63
CA GLY A 884 39.72 -45.63 10.04
C GLY A 884 40.89 -46.64 10.27
N ARG A 885 41.94 -46.59 9.48
CA ARG A 885 43.23 -47.19 9.77
C ARG A 885 44.28 -46.12 9.49
N ASP A 886 44.56 -45.37 10.51
CA ASP A 886 45.87 -45.11 11.12
C ASP A 886 45.69 -44.32 12.41
#